data_ef7235ff25d6818a8e7e75f5cad3f471
#
_entry.id   ef7235ff25d6818a8e7e75f5cad3f471
#
_cell.length_a   1.000
_cell.length_b   1.000
_cell.length_c   1.000
_cell.angle_alpha   90.00
_cell.angle_beta   90.00
_cell.angle_gamma   90.00
#
_symmetry.space_group_name_H-M   'P 1'
#
loop_
_entity.id
_entity.type
_entity.pdbx_description
1 polymer ?
#
loop_
_entity_poly.entity_id
_entity_poly.type
_entity_poly.pdbx_seq_one_letter_code
_entity_poly.pdbx_strand_id
1 'polypeptide(L)'
;MKVSDIRSKFLQFYESKGHTVVRSSSLVPANDPTLLFTNSGMVQFKDVFLGTDKRPYSRATSSQRSVRAGGKHNDLENVGYTARHHTFFEMLGNFSFGDYFKREAIQYAWELLTKVYQLPAEKLWVTVYAEDDEAYDIWAKEVGVPTDRIVRIGDNKGARYASDNFWQMADTGPCGPCSEIFYDHGPEVWGGPPGSPEEDGDRYIEIWNLVFMQFNRDEQGNMTRLPKPCVDTGMGLERIAAVLQHVHSNYEIDLFQALIKAAARETKCDNLNQNSLKVIADHIRACSFLIVDGVIPGNEGRGYVLRRIVRRAIRHGYKLGTKTPFFHKLVADLVAQMGEAYPELADAENRVMEVLKAEEERFFETIENGMSILDGAVADLKTKGGKVLDGELAFKLHDTFGFPLDLTQDVAREQEITVDEAAFDAAMTRQREQARAAGKFKMAAGLEYTGDKTVFHGYDALSMEGVRVTALYVDGASVDTMQPGQTGVVVLDNTPFYAESGGQAGDQGTLVAGPAVFTVSDTTKIQADVFGHQGTLANGVLKVGDAVAAQVDAIRRGRTVRNHSATHLMHKALREVLGSHVQQKGSLVDADKTRFDFSHNAPVTDDQIRQIEEIVNAEILANAPTVAAVMPFDDAVKSGAMALFGEKYADDVRVLSIGTSKELCGGTHVTRTGDIGLFKIVVEAGVAAGIRRVEAITGDNALHYLQALDARLNEAAAALRAQPTELVPRIGQVQEQVRTLEKELEKLKSKLASSQGDELVSQAVDVKGLKVLAAQLEGADVKTLRETMDKLKDKLQSAAIVLAAVADGKVSLIAGVTADATSKVKAGELVNFVAQQVGGKGGGRPDMAQAGGTDPLGLPKALAGVTEWVSAKV
;
A
#
# COMPACT_ATOMS: atom_id res chain seq x y z
N MET A 1 -27.91 -19.52 22.40
CA MET A 1 -28.37 -18.91 21.11
C MET A 1 -27.10 -18.55 20.31
N LYS A 2 -27.04 -18.91 19.02
CA LYS A 2 -25.87 -18.61 18.19
C LYS A 2 -25.79 -17.11 17.84
N VAL A 3 -24.60 -16.58 17.57
CA VAL A 3 -24.41 -15.18 17.14
C VAL A 3 -25.26 -14.85 15.92
N SER A 4 -25.35 -15.75 14.92
CA SER A 4 -26.20 -15.60 13.74
C SER A 4 -27.68 -15.42 14.09
N ASP A 5 -28.19 -16.20 15.05
CA ASP A 5 -29.59 -16.16 15.49
C ASP A 5 -29.88 -14.85 16.24
N ILE A 6 -28.94 -14.39 17.07
CA ILE A 6 -29.07 -13.11 17.79
C ILE A 6 -29.21 -11.96 16.82
N ARG A 7 -28.31 -11.88 15.81
CA ARG A 7 -28.37 -10.86 14.75
C ARG A 7 -29.70 -10.90 14.02
N SER A 8 -30.11 -12.06 13.56
CA SER A 8 -31.38 -12.23 12.82
C SER A 8 -32.60 -11.83 13.65
N LYS A 9 -32.67 -12.24 14.91
CA LYS A 9 -33.78 -11.91 15.82
C LYS A 9 -33.86 -10.41 16.11
N PHE A 10 -32.69 -9.72 16.25
CA PHE A 10 -32.67 -8.27 16.41
C PHE A 10 -33.31 -7.56 15.21
N LEU A 11 -32.84 -7.90 14.02
CA LEU A 11 -33.33 -7.28 12.79
C LEU A 11 -34.82 -7.58 12.56
N GLN A 12 -35.25 -8.83 12.74
CA GLN A 12 -36.65 -9.22 12.61
C GLN A 12 -37.58 -8.55 13.65
N PHE A 13 -37.09 -8.41 14.89
CA PHE A 13 -37.86 -7.70 15.91
C PHE A 13 -38.12 -6.25 15.51
N TYR A 14 -37.12 -5.51 15.09
CA TYR A 14 -37.28 -4.12 14.66
C TYR A 14 -38.03 -3.99 13.34
N GLU A 15 -37.85 -4.92 12.41
CA GLU A 15 -38.70 -4.99 11.21
C GLU A 15 -40.17 -5.13 11.57
N SER A 16 -40.51 -5.96 12.57
CA SER A 16 -41.88 -6.10 13.09
C SER A 16 -42.44 -4.83 13.75
N LYS A 17 -41.53 -3.92 14.17
CA LYS A 17 -41.87 -2.57 14.70
C LYS A 17 -41.87 -1.49 13.61
N GLY A 18 -41.83 -1.87 12.32
CA GLY A 18 -41.90 -0.96 11.18
C GLY A 18 -40.57 -0.31 10.78
N HIS A 19 -39.45 -0.86 11.21
CA HIS A 19 -38.13 -0.40 10.78
C HIS A 19 -37.73 -1.06 9.45
N THR A 20 -37.11 -0.30 8.57
CA THR A 20 -36.50 -0.83 7.37
C THR A 20 -35.13 -1.46 7.72
N VAL A 21 -34.93 -2.72 7.34
CA VAL A 21 -33.62 -3.37 7.49
C VAL A 21 -32.65 -2.79 6.47
N VAL A 22 -31.62 -2.10 6.96
CA VAL A 22 -30.58 -1.47 6.14
C VAL A 22 -29.29 -2.26 6.26
N ARG A 23 -28.65 -2.56 5.15
CA ARG A 23 -27.35 -3.26 5.14
C ARG A 23 -26.26 -2.45 5.85
N SER A 24 -25.27 -3.14 6.37
CA SER A 24 -24.04 -2.51 6.86
C SER A 24 -23.39 -1.66 5.77
N SER A 25 -23.05 -0.43 6.10
CA SER A 25 -22.22 0.40 5.24
C SER A 25 -20.78 -0.10 5.22
N SER A 26 -19.99 0.40 4.27
CA SER A 26 -18.56 0.13 4.20
C SER A 26 -17.84 0.59 5.47
N LEU A 27 -16.78 -0.13 5.84
CA LEU A 27 -15.85 0.29 6.90
C LEU A 27 -15.05 1.54 6.53
N VAL A 28 -15.02 1.89 5.24
CA VAL A 28 -14.43 3.14 4.73
C VAL A 28 -15.56 4.16 4.57
N PRO A 29 -15.70 5.14 5.48
CA PRO A 29 -16.77 6.11 5.41
C PRO A 29 -16.62 7.00 4.17
N ALA A 30 -17.71 7.14 3.39
CA ALA A 30 -17.70 7.89 2.13
C ALA A 30 -17.69 9.42 2.37
N ASN A 31 -18.40 9.90 3.41
CA ASN A 31 -18.72 11.31 3.59
C ASN A 31 -18.10 11.95 4.83
N ASP A 32 -17.18 11.28 5.52
CA ASP A 32 -16.53 11.83 6.70
C ASP A 32 -15.00 11.69 6.64
N PRO A 33 -14.27 12.74 6.22
CA PRO A 33 -12.82 12.72 6.14
C PRO A 33 -12.13 12.72 7.52
N THR A 34 -12.87 12.99 8.59
CA THR A 34 -12.35 13.00 9.96
C THR A 34 -12.26 11.60 10.57
N LEU A 35 -12.97 10.62 10.00
CA LEU A 35 -12.98 9.24 10.43
C LEU A 35 -12.10 8.36 9.53
N LEU A 36 -11.20 7.61 10.13
CA LEU A 36 -10.45 6.58 9.42
C LEU A 36 -11.36 5.42 9.00
N PHE A 37 -12.22 4.97 9.92
CA PHE A 37 -13.11 3.84 9.69
C PHE A 37 -14.50 4.13 10.27
N THR A 38 -15.51 3.45 9.76
CA THR A 38 -16.83 3.39 10.36
C THR A 38 -16.73 2.72 11.73
N ASN A 39 -17.00 3.45 12.79
CA ASN A 39 -16.82 3.04 14.18
C ASN A 39 -18.13 2.86 14.96
N SER A 40 -19.28 3.15 14.34
CA SER A 40 -20.60 3.00 14.93
C SER A 40 -21.70 2.91 13.87
N GLY A 41 -22.90 2.46 14.29
CA GLY A 41 -24.06 2.27 13.42
C GLY A 41 -24.60 3.55 12.79
N MET A 42 -24.43 4.69 13.47
CA MET A 42 -24.96 5.96 13.02
C MET A 42 -24.20 6.61 11.87
N VAL A 43 -22.94 6.18 11.60
CA VAL A 43 -22.10 6.87 10.62
C VAL A 43 -22.76 6.97 9.24
N GLN A 44 -23.43 5.90 8.79
CA GLN A 44 -24.15 5.91 7.52
C GLN A 44 -25.41 6.77 7.51
N PHE A 45 -25.90 7.22 8.67
CA PHE A 45 -27.12 8.01 8.85
C PHE A 45 -26.85 9.44 9.32
N LYS A 46 -25.59 9.87 9.41
CA LYS A 46 -25.21 11.20 9.92
C LYS A 46 -25.99 12.33 9.24
N ASP A 47 -26.03 12.31 7.91
CA ASP A 47 -26.70 13.34 7.12
C ASP A 47 -28.25 13.25 7.24
N VAL A 48 -28.80 12.07 7.52
CA VAL A 48 -30.22 11.87 7.80
C VAL A 48 -30.60 12.50 9.14
N PHE A 49 -29.77 12.34 10.18
CA PHE A 49 -29.97 12.98 11.48
C PHE A 49 -29.90 14.51 11.38
N LEU A 50 -29.02 15.04 10.55
CA LEU A 50 -28.88 16.47 10.29
C LEU A 50 -29.99 17.03 9.38
N GLY A 51 -30.80 16.16 8.75
CA GLY A 51 -31.88 16.54 7.84
C GLY A 51 -31.40 16.94 6.45
N THR A 52 -30.13 16.75 6.13
CA THR A 52 -29.53 17.04 4.82
C THR A 52 -29.73 15.91 3.81
N ASP A 53 -29.89 14.65 4.27
CA ASP A 53 -30.28 13.49 3.45
C ASP A 53 -31.71 13.06 3.80
N LYS A 54 -32.51 12.70 2.79
CA LYS A 54 -33.88 12.19 2.93
C LYS A 54 -33.96 10.76 2.44
N ARG A 55 -34.28 9.86 3.34
CA ARG A 55 -34.52 8.46 3.03
C ARG A 55 -36.02 8.17 2.84
N PRO A 56 -36.37 7.11 2.08
CA PRO A 56 -37.78 6.71 1.89
C PRO A 56 -38.41 6.08 3.15
N TYR A 57 -37.70 6.08 4.27
CA TYR A 57 -38.13 5.51 5.57
C TYR A 57 -37.77 6.48 6.71
N SER A 58 -38.58 6.45 7.78
CA SER A 58 -38.35 7.21 9.02
C SER A 58 -37.79 6.37 10.17
N ARG A 59 -37.71 5.04 9.98
CA ARG A 59 -37.18 4.07 10.92
C ARG A 59 -36.23 3.12 10.18
N ALA A 60 -35.09 2.84 10.76
CA ALA A 60 -34.13 1.87 10.21
C ALA A 60 -33.60 0.95 11.32
N THR A 61 -33.15 -0.24 10.92
CA THR A 61 -32.38 -1.15 11.76
C THR A 61 -31.24 -1.77 10.96
N SER A 62 -30.10 -1.97 11.59
CA SER A 62 -28.93 -2.57 10.94
C SER A 62 -28.04 -3.35 11.90
N SER A 63 -27.28 -4.29 11.37
CA SER A 63 -26.07 -4.81 12.00
C SER A 63 -24.88 -4.20 11.29
N GLN A 64 -24.28 -3.16 11.87
CA GLN A 64 -23.20 -2.39 11.27
C GLN A 64 -21.84 -2.98 11.66
N ARG A 65 -21.05 -3.33 10.66
CA ARG A 65 -19.63 -3.64 10.83
C ARG A 65 -18.90 -2.38 11.26
N SER A 66 -18.11 -2.48 12.33
CA SER A 66 -17.40 -1.34 12.91
C SER A 66 -15.95 -1.70 13.21
N VAL A 67 -15.03 -0.73 13.04
CA VAL A 67 -13.60 -0.89 13.35
C VAL A 67 -13.13 0.23 14.27
N ARG A 68 -12.44 -0.16 15.37
CA ARG A 68 -11.79 0.73 16.33
C ARG A 68 -10.32 0.32 16.50
N ALA A 69 -9.49 0.72 15.53
CA ALA A 69 -8.08 0.35 15.49
C ALA A 69 -7.16 1.52 15.11
N GLY A 70 -7.59 2.75 15.37
CA GLY A 70 -6.81 3.96 15.09
C GLY A 70 -7.62 5.25 15.22
N GLY A 71 -6.96 6.39 15.29
CA GLY A 71 -7.57 7.68 15.53
C GLY A 71 -8.02 7.86 16.97
N LYS A 72 -9.15 8.57 17.19
CA LYS A 72 -9.69 8.84 18.54
C LYS A 72 -10.24 7.59 19.25
N HIS A 73 -10.63 6.56 18.48
CA HIS A 73 -11.15 5.29 19.00
C HIS A 73 -10.18 4.18 18.63
N ASN A 74 -9.37 3.76 19.58
CA ASN A 74 -8.33 2.74 19.37
C ASN A 74 -8.36 1.71 20.49
N ASP A 75 -8.91 0.53 20.23
CA ASP A 75 -9.01 -0.57 21.18
C ASP A 75 -7.89 -1.62 20.98
N LEU A 76 -6.99 -1.39 20.01
CA LEU A 76 -5.99 -2.38 19.56
C LEU A 76 -5.15 -2.96 20.69
N GLU A 77 -4.75 -2.11 21.66
CA GLU A 77 -3.89 -2.53 22.77
C GLU A 77 -4.59 -3.45 23.77
N ASN A 78 -5.91 -3.34 23.88
CA ASN A 78 -6.73 -4.12 24.80
C ASN A 78 -7.14 -5.48 24.24
N VAL A 79 -7.04 -5.66 22.91
CA VAL A 79 -7.46 -6.88 22.21
C VAL A 79 -6.63 -8.08 22.64
N GLY A 80 -7.33 -9.12 23.10
CA GLY A 80 -6.75 -10.38 23.59
C GLY A 80 -6.39 -10.37 25.08
N TYR A 81 -6.41 -9.20 25.72
CA TYR A 81 -6.05 -9.03 27.16
C TYR A 81 -7.25 -8.69 28.05
N THR A 82 -8.30 -8.11 27.48
CA THR A 82 -9.58 -7.85 28.13
C THR A 82 -10.66 -8.78 27.60
N ALA A 83 -11.76 -8.92 28.34
CA ALA A 83 -12.87 -9.79 27.97
C ALA A 83 -13.75 -9.23 26.82
N ARG A 84 -13.69 -7.92 26.55
CA ARG A 84 -14.75 -7.19 25.82
C ARG A 84 -14.27 -6.26 24.69
N HIS A 85 -12.96 -6.05 24.48
CA HIS A 85 -12.45 -5.16 23.45
C HIS A 85 -12.05 -5.90 22.17
N HIS A 86 -12.42 -5.32 21.04
CA HIS A 86 -12.16 -5.85 19.71
C HIS A 86 -11.73 -4.76 18.74
N THR A 87 -10.90 -5.11 17.73
CA THR A 87 -10.62 -4.20 16.60
C THR A 87 -11.81 -4.10 15.67
N PHE A 88 -12.51 -5.22 15.47
CA PHE A 88 -13.72 -5.32 14.67
C PHE A 88 -14.85 -5.89 15.52
N PHE A 89 -16.02 -5.27 15.43
CA PHE A 89 -17.24 -5.76 16.08
C PHE A 89 -18.47 -5.39 15.25
N GLU A 90 -19.60 -6.07 15.54
CA GLU A 90 -20.87 -5.78 14.93
C GLU A 90 -21.71 -4.97 15.91
N MET A 91 -22.19 -3.81 15.46
CA MET A 91 -23.09 -2.95 16.24
C MET A 91 -24.52 -3.12 15.71
N LEU A 92 -25.37 -3.72 16.52
CA LEU A 92 -26.81 -3.80 16.28
C LEU A 92 -27.44 -2.47 16.66
N GLY A 93 -28.17 -1.86 15.72
CA GLY A 93 -28.77 -0.55 15.94
C GLY A 93 -30.17 -0.45 15.41
N ASN A 94 -31.00 0.33 16.12
CA ASN A 94 -32.26 0.83 15.63
C ASN A 94 -32.28 2.36 15.67
N PHE A 95 -32.86 2.96 14.66
CA PHE A 95 -32.79 4.38 14.38
C PHE A 95 -34.17 4.93 14.13
N SER A 96 -34.45 6.13 14.66
CA SER A 96 -35.63 6.92 14.38
C SER A 96 -35.24 8.31 13.90
N PHE A 97 -35.71 8.67 12.74
CA PHE A 97 -35.44 9.97 12.11
C PHE A 97 -36.64 10.91 12.33
N GLY A 98 -36.93 11.23 13.60
CA GLY A 98 -38.02 12.08 14.00
C GLY A 98 -39.41 11.44 13.91
N ASP A 99 -39.47 10.11 13.99
CA ASP A 99 -40.74 9.34 14.03
C ASP A 99 -41.14 9.00 15.46
N TYR A 100 -40.25 8.31 16.22
CA TYR A 100 -40.45 8.07 17.65
C TYR A 100 -39.22 8.57 18.44
N PHE A 101 -39.38 8.63 19.78
CA PHE A 101 -38.30 9.14 20.62
C PHE A 101 -38.10 8.26 21.87
N LYS A 102 -37.77 8.82 23.03
CA LYS A 102 -37.34 8.09 24.23
C LYS A 102 -38.24 6.94 24.64
N ARG A 103 -39.57 7.20 24.66
CA ARG A 103 -40.56 6.24 25.19
C ARG A 103 -40.56 4.95 24.41
N GLU A 104 -40.71 5.01 23.12
CA GLU A 104 -40.73 3.83 22.25
C GLU A 104 -39.38 3.18 22.20
N ALA A 105 -38.28 3.96 22.15
CA ALA A 105 -36.94 3.42 22.15
C ALA A 105 -36.67 2.57 23.39
N ILE A 106 -37.02 3.07 24.58
CA ILE A 106 -36.83 2.37 25.85
C ILE A 106 -37.74 1.13 25.94
N GLN A 107 -39.01 1.27 25.53
CA GLN A 107 -39.97 0.15 25.56
C GLN A 107 -39.55 -0.97 24.60
N TYR A 108 -39.14 -0.64 23.39
CA TYR A 108 -38.66 -1.65 22.43
C TYR A 108 -37.37 -2.36 22.92
N ALA A 109 -36.45 -1.60 23.49
CA ALA A 109 -35.23 -2.18 24.05
C ALA A 109 -35.53 -3.17 25.17
N TRP A 110 -36.40 -2.78 26.11
CA TRP A 110 -36.81 -3.64 27.21
C TRP A 110 -37.60 -4.88 26.75
N GLU A 111 -38.49 -4.72 25.80
CA GLU A 111 -39.26 -5.82 25.22
C GLU A 111 -38.33 -6.84 24.52
N LEU A 112 -37.34 -6.37 23.74
CA LEU A 112 -36.38 -7.23 23.09
C LEU A 112 -35.54 -8.04 24.09
N LEU A 113 -34.99 -7.38 25.10
CA LEU A 113 -34.14 -8.02 26.10
C LEU A 113 -34.89 -9.01 26.95
N THR A 114 -36.11 -8.64 27.47
CA THR A 114 -36.81 -9.46 28.46
C THR A 114 -37.77 -10.48 27.84
N LYS A 115 -38.38 -10.20 26.66
CA LYS A 115 -39.36 -11.11 26.04
C LYS A 115 -38.76 -11.92 24.90
N VAL A 116 -37.94 -11.31 24.05
CA VAL A 116 -37.38 -12.00 22.87
C VAL A 116 -36.09 -12.74 23.25
N TYR A 117 -35.16 -12.06 23.93
CA TYR A 117 -33.93 -12.67 24.42
C TYR A 117 -34.06 -13.36 25.78
N GLN A 118 -35.17 -13.12 26.48
CA GLN A 118 -35.54 -13.76 27.76
C GLN A 118 -34.46 -13.56 28.85
N LEU A 119 -33.81 -12.40 28.86
CA LEU A 119 -32.92 -12.04 29.94
C LEU A 119 -33.72 -11.78 31.24
N PRO A 120 -33.20 -12.22 32.39
CA PRO A 120 -33.84 -11.93 33.68
C PRO A 120 -33.77 -10.43 34.00
N ALA A 121 -34.94 -9.82 34.16
CA ALA A 121 -35.08 -8.38 34.42
C ALA A 121 -34.32 -7.92 35.67
N GLU A 122 -34.19 -8.80 36.65
CA GLU A 122 -33.47 -8.55 37.90
C GLU A 122 -31.96 -8.39 37.72
N LYS A 123 -31.40 -8.83 36.61
CA LYS A 123 -30.00 -8.68 36.28
C LYS A 123 -29.70 -7.43 35.42
N LEU A 124 -30.74 -6.69 35.04
CA LEU A 124 -30.59 -5.52 34.20
C LEU A 124 -30.52 -4.24 35.04
N TRP A 125 -29.52 -3.42 34.77
CA TRP A 125 -29.33 -2.10 35.32
C TRP A 125 -29.38 -1.06 34.22
N VAL A 126 -29.79 0.14 34.51
CA VAL A 126 -29.87 1.23 33.52
C VAL A 126 -29.25 2.50 34.06
N THR A 127 -28.59 3.25 33.17
CA THR A 127 -28.11 4.60 33.47
C THR A 127 -28.92 5.63 32.70
N VAL A 128 -29.00 6.84 33.19
CA VAL A 128 -29.55 7.99 32.50
C VAL A 128 -28.68 9.22 32.76
N TYR A 129 -28.63 10.15 31.81
CA TYR A 129 -28.00 11.44 32.08
C TYR A 129 -28.71 12.15 33.22
N ALA A 130 -27.95 12.73 34.16
CA ALA A 130 -28.49 13.23 35.43
C ALA A 130 -29.64 14.23 35.28
N GLU A 131 -29.67 15.00 34.20
CA GLU A 131 -30.70 15.99 33.90
C GLU A 131 -31.83 15.45 33.00
N ASP A 132 -31.76 14.16 32.58
CA ASP A 132 -32.80 13.55 31.73
C ASP A 132 -33.89 12.88 32.58
N ASP A 133 -34.75 13.71 33.17
CA ASP A 133 -35.88 13.26 33.99
C ASP A 133 -36.91 12.47 33.18
N GLU A 134 -37.06 12.77 31.89
CA GLU A 134 -38.00 12.07 31.02
C GLU A 134 -37.56 10.58 30.85
N ALA A 135 -36.31 10.33 30.53
CA ALA A 135 -35.79 8.95 30.42
C ALA A 135 -35.87 8.21 31.77
N TYR A 136 -35.51 8.89 32.87
CA TYR A 136 -35.66 8.32 34.21
C TYR A 136 -37.10 7.90 34.53
N ASP A 137 -38.09 8.79 34.27
CA ASP A 137 -39.51 8.53 34.55
C ASP A 137 -40.05 7.38 33.68
N ILE A 138 -39.65 7.28 32.43
CA ILE A 138 -40.05 6.17 31.58
C ILE A 138 -39.51 4.83 32.14
N TRP A 139 -38.24 4.76 32.54
CA TRP A 139 -37.68 3.56 33.16
C TRP A 139 -38.39 3.18 34.45
N ALA A 140 -38.58 4.16 35.36
CA ALA A 140 -39.11 3.89 36.70
C ALA A 140 -40.63 3.65 36.70
N LYS A 141 -41.41 4.45 35.95
CA LYS A 141 -42.85 4.47 36.06
C LYS A 141 -43.57 3.67 34.99
N GLU A 142 -43.02 3.62 33.76
CA GLU A 142 -43.68 2.94 32.63
C GLU A 142 -43.12 1.52 32.44
N VAL A 143 -41.79 1.37 32.47
CA VAL A 143 -41.12 0.04 32.36
C VAL A 143 -41.14 -0.70 33.69
N GLY A 144 -41.03 0.03 34.81
CA GLY A 144 -41.08 -0.53 36.15
C GLY A 144 -39.73 -1.06 36.63
N VAL A 145 -38.64 -0.52 36.15
CA VAL A 145 -37.32 -0.83 36.69
C VAL A 145 -37.20 -0.28 38.10
N PRO A 146 -36.76 -1.08 39.11
CA PRO A 146 -36.58 -0.58 40.47
C PRO A 146 -35.60 0.61 40.50
N THR A 147 -35.91 1.62 41.30
CA THR A 147 -35.15 2.88 41.33
C THR A 147 -33.72 2.73 41.84
N ASP A 148 -33.41 1.69 42.58
CA ASP A 148 -32.07 1.31 43.00
C ASP A 148 -31.19 0.72 41.88
N ARG A 149 -31.77 0.42 40.72
CA ARG A 149 -31.10 -0.02 39.50
C ARG A 149 -31.13 0.99 38.36
N ILE A 150 -31.58 2.22 38.66
CA ILE A 150 -31.54 3.35 37.72
C ILE A 150 -30.51 4.34 38.22
N VAL A 151 -29.37 4.42 37.57
CA VAL A 151 -28.26 5.29 38.02
C VAL A 151 -28.24 6.57 37.20
N ARG A 152 -28.14 7.71 37.86
CA ARG A 152 -28.00 9.03 37.23
C ARG A 152 -26.54 9.39 37.16
N ILE A 153 -26.02 9.58 35.93
CA ILE A 153 -24.65 9.99 35.67
C ILE A 153 -24.62 11.44 35.16
N GLY A 154 -23.91 12.30 35.84
CA GLY A 154 -23.74 13.72 35.49
C GLY A 154 -22.51 13.98 34.62
N ASP A 155 -22.10 15.25 34.61
CA ASP A 155 -20.89 15.70 33.90
C ASP A 155 -19.63 15.23 34.64
N ASN A 156 -19.24 13.95 34.44
CA ASN A 156 -18.16 13.28 35.17
C ASN A 156 -16.79 13.37 34.51
N LYS A 157 -16.69 14.04 33.33
CA LYS A 157 -15.45 14.22 32.57
C LYS A 157 -14.95 15.67 32.53
N GLY A 158 -15.32 16.47 33.51
CA GLY A 158 -14.71 17.78 33.79
C GLY A 158 -15.22 18.97 33.00
N ALA A 159 -16.23 18.82 32.13
CA ALA A 159 -16.84 19.90 31.37
C ALA A 159 -18.36 19.67 31.19
N ARG A 160 -19.11 20.72 30.83
CA ARG A 160 -20.54 20.63 30.54
C ARG A 160 -20.78 19.68 29.35
N TYR A 161 -21.69 18.74 29.51
CA TYR A 161 -21.98 17.65 28.57
C TYR A 161 -20.84 16.66 28.34
N ALA A 162 -19.77 16.73 29.09
CA ALA A 162 -18.71 15.73 29.10
C ALA A 162 -19.07 14.64 30.14
N SER A 163 -19.85 13.66 29.71
CA SER A 163 -20.44 12.62 30.55
C SER A 163 -20.44 11.28 29.81
N ASP A 164 -20.39 10.17 30.55
CA ASP A 164 -20.63 8.84 29.99
C ASP A 164 -22.05 8.71 29.44
N ASN A 165 -23.02 9.38 30.04
CA ASN A 165 -24.41 9.42 29.59
C ASN A 165 -24.79 10.64 28.72
N PHE A 166 -23.79 11.30 28.09
CA PHE A 166 -24.02 12.28 27.03
C PHE A 166 -23.15 11.96 25.83
N TRP A 167 -23.75 11.39 24.80
CA TRP A 167 -23.02 10.86 23.65
C TRP A 167 -22.73 11.94 22.60
N GLN A 168 -21.52 11.89 22.04
CA GLN A 168 -21.05 12.75 20.97
C GLN A 168 -20.26 11.91 19.97
N MET A 169 -20.52 12.09 18.67
CA MET A 169 -19.82 11.35 17.62
C MET A 169 -18.35 11.71 17.53
N ALA A 170 -18.06 13.02 17.56
CA ALA A 170 -16.73 13.61 17.47
C ALA A 170 -16.77 15.01 18.11
N ASP A 171 -15.81 15.89 17.76
CA ASP A 171 -15.82 17.28 18.21
C ASP A 171 -17.01 18.06 17.62
N THR A 172 -17.57 17.59 16.51
CA THR A 172 -18.73 18.17 15.81
C THR A 172 -19.73 17.09 15.41
N GLY A 173 -20.99 17.48 15.24
CA GLY A 173 -22.06 16.60 14.73
C GLY A 173 -23.19 16.36 15.71
N PRO A 174 -24.11 15.44 15.39
CA PRO A 174 -25.26 15.11 16.23
C PRO A 174 -24.82 14.58 17.59
N CYS A 175 -25.54 14.99 18.64
CA CYS A 175 -25.25 14.58 20.01
C CYS A 175 -26.51 14.71 20.90
N GLY A 176 -26.46 14.09 22.08
CA GLY A 176 -27.51 14.15 23.06
C GLY A 176 -27.33 13.23 24.23
N PRO A 177 -28.20 13.32 25.23
CA PRO A 177 -28.20 12.43 26.38
C PRO A 177 -28.43 10.99 25.95
N CYS A 178 -27.87 10.05 26.68
CA CYS A 178 -28.08 8.63 26.43
C CYS A 178 -28.46 7.87 27.69
N SER A 179 -29.01 6.69 27.49
CA SER A 179 -29.35 5.73 28.54
C SER A 179 -28.71 4.40 28.17
N GLU A 180 -27.88 3.88 29.04
CA GLU A 180 -27.17 2.63 28.84
C GLU A 180 -27.82 1.51 29.63
N ILE A 181 -27.81 0.30 29.11
CA ILE A 181 -28.33 -0.90 29.76
C ILE A 181 -27.15 -1.82 30.05
N PHE A 182 -27.03 -2.22 31.31
CA PHE A 182 -25.99 -3.10 31.81
C PHE A 182 -26.57 -4.44 32.25
N TYR A 183 -25.76 -5.48 32.15
CA TYR A 183 -26.08 -6.81 32.64
C TYR A 183 -25.16 -7.20 33.82
N ASP A 184 -25.73 -7.62 34.95
CA ASP A 184 -25.01 -8.13 36.12
C ASP A 184 -24.69 -9.64 35.93
N HIS A 185 -23.44 -9.97 35.72
CA HIS A 185 -22.97 -11.34 35.60
C HIS A 185 -23.02 -12.11 36.93
N GLY A 186 -23.16 -11.43 38.04
CA GLY A 186 -23.24 -12.04 39.34
C GLY A 186 -22.00 -11.81 40.23
N PRO A 187 -22.07 -12.17 41.52
CA PRO A 187 -21.07 -11.83 42.52
C PRO A 187 -19.73 -12.56 42.34
N GLU A 188 -19.66 -13.61 41.54
CA GLU A 188 -18.44 -14.35 41.22
C GLU A 188 -17.53 -13.59 40.24
N VAL A 189 -18.04 -12.55 39.58
CA VAL A 189 -17.26 -11.67 38.71
C VAL A 189 -16.97 -10.37 39.46
N TRP A 190 -15.72 -9.94 39.45
CA TRP A 190 -15.32 -8.69 40.10
C TRP A 190 -15.85 -7.47 39.34
N GLY A 191 -16.33 -6.48 40.11
CA GLY A 191 -16.82 -5.19 39.62
C GLY A 191 -17.99 -4.68 40.41
N GLY A 192 -18.24 -3.37 40.33
CA GLY A 192 -19.38 -2.68 40.94
C GLY A 192 -20.38 -2.14 39.94
N PRO A 193 -21.57 -1.74 40.35
CA PRO A 193 -22.59 -1.16 39.47
C PRO A 193 -22.10 0.16 38.85
N PRO A 194 -22.69 0.58 37.70
CA PRO A 194 -22.37 1.85 37.06
C PRO A 194 -22.39 3.02 38.05
N GLY A 195 -21.45 3.94 37.96
CA GLY A 195 -21.29 5.07 38.87
C GLY A 195 -20.62 4.74 40.21
N SER A 196 -20.19 3.48 40.45
CA SER A 196 -19.42 3.08 41.64
C SER A 196 -17.90 3.15 41.38
N PRO A 197 -17.08 3.17 42.44
CA PRO A 197 -15.61 3.15 42.30
C PRO A 197 -15.05 1.91 41.57
N GLU A 198 -15.84 0.84 41.48
CA GLU A 198 -15.44 -0.45 40.87
C GLU A 198 -16.18 -0.72 39.54
N GLU A 199 -16.71 0.34 38.91
CA GLU A 199 -17.47 0.23 37.65
C GLU A 199 -16.65 -0.30 36.46
N ASP A 200 -15.32 -0.17 36.49
CA ASP A 200 -14.42 -0.68 35.46
C ASP A 200 -14.32 -2.22 35.42
N GLY A 201 -14.88 -2.91 36.42
CA GLY A 201 -14.89 -4.38 36.49
C GLY A 201 -15.76 -5.03 35.43
N ASP A 202 -15.59 -6.36 35.27
CA ASP A 202 -16.29 -7.14 34.25
C ASP A 202 -17.65 -7.70 34.73
N ARG A 203 -18.10 -7.37 35.96
CA ARG A 203 -19.37 -7.83 36.50
C ARG A 203 -20.57 -7.17 35.84
N TYR A 204 -20.57 -5.84 35.77
CA TYR A 204 -21.64 -5.05 35.16
C TYR A 204 -21.21 -4.61 33.78
N ILE A 205 -21.65 -5.32 32.77
CA ILE A 205 -21.24 -5.05 31.38
C ILE A 205 -22.31 -4.25 30.66
N GLU A 206 -21.94 -3.08 30.12
CA GLU A 206 -22.79 -2.34 29.18
C GLU A 206 -23.06 -3.21 27.94
N ILE A 207 -24.34 -3.54 27.74
CA ILE A 207 -24.79 -4.33 26.59
C ILE A 207 -25.45 -3.49 25.53
N TRP A 208 -26.00 -2.32 25.86
CA TRP A 208 -26.74 -1.48 24.92
C TRP A 208 -26.70 0.00 25.31
N ASN A 209 -26.44 0.87 24.35
CA ASN A 209 -26.55 2.33 24.54
C ASN A 209 -27.71 2.88 23.69
N LEU A 210 -28.65 3.59 24.29
CA LEU A 210 -29.79 4.27 23.69
C LEU A 210 -29.49 5.76 23.65
N VAL A 211 -29.20 6.32 22.49
CA VAL A 211 -28.82 7.73 22.35
C VAL A 211 -30.00 8.54 21.83
N PHE A 212 -30.31 9.60 22.55
CA PHE A 212 -31.43 10.53 22.25
C PHE A 212 -30.87 11.79 21.62
N MET A 213 -30.72 11.78 20.30
CA MET A 213 -30.12 12.86 19.53
C MET A 213 -31.04 14.08 19.55
N GLN A 214 -30.61 15.16 20.14
CA GLN A 214 -31.36 16.40 20.29
C GLN A 214 -30.63 17.61 19.73
N PHE A 215 -29.30 17.54 19.65
CA PHE A 215 -28.45 18.67 19.32
C PHE A 215 -27.47 18.33 18.19
N ASN A 216 -27.02 19.39 17.50
CA ASN A 216 -25.87 19.39 16.63
C ASN A 216 -24.80 20.33 17.21
N ARG A 217 -23.57 19.85 17.36
CA ARG A 217 -22.44 20.61 17.84
C ARG A 217 -21.59 21.09 16.67
N ASP A 218 -21.28 22.38 16.62
CA ASP A 218 -20.41 22.99 15.62
C ASP A 218 -18.92 22.96 16.03
N GLU A 219 -18.03 23.46 15.13
CA GLU A 219 -16.59 23.51 15.37
C GLU A 219 -16.20 24.45 16.53
N GLN A 220 -17.04 25.41 16.88
CA GLN A 220 -16.86 26.32 18.00
C GLN A 220 -17.41 25.76 19.32
N GLY A 221 -18.01 24.57 19.26
CA GLY A 221 -18.62 23.90 20.43
C GLY A 221 -20.03 24.36 20.75
N ASN A 222 -20.68 25.18 19.90
CA ASN A 222 -22.05 25.61 20.11
C ASN A 222 -23.04 24.48 19.83
N MET A 223 -24.08 24.38 20.66
CA MET A 223 -25.11 23.36 20.57
C MET A 223 -26.39 23.96 19.98
N THR A 224 -26.76 23.52 18.78
CA THR A 224 -28.03 23.87 18.14
C THR A 224 -28.97 22.66 18.15
N ARG A 225 -30.28 22.88 18.26
CA ARG A 225 -31.24 21.78 18.20
C ARG A 225 -31.30 21.19 16.81
N LEU A 226 -31.41 19.86 16.74
CA LEU A 226 -31.71 19.16 15.49
C LEU A 226 -33.10 19.56 14.96
N PRO A 227 -33.36 19.46 13.65
CA PRO A 227 -34.70 19.74 13.08
C PRO A 227 -35.81 18.92 13.72
N LYS A 228 -35.49 17.68 14.07
CA LYS A 228 -36.37 16.79 14.85
C LYS A 228 -35.51 15.96 15.81
N PRO A 229 -36.05 15.62 17.02
CA PRO A 229 -35.36 14.69 17.88
C PRO A 229 -35.30 13.30 17.26
N CYS A 230 -34.17 12.65 17.35
CA CYS A 230 -33.88 11.36 16.68
C CYS A 230 -33.38 10.33 17.70
N VAL A 231 -33.45 9.07 17.35
CA VAL A 231 -32.92 7.96 18.15
C VAL A 231 -31.84 7.26 17.37
N ASP A 232 -30.69 7.07 18.02
CA ASP A 232 -29.61 6.18 17.61
C ASP A 232 -29.38 5.18 18.73
N THR A 233 -29.23 3.91 18.42
CA THR A 233 -28.86 2.91 19.42
C THR A 233 -27.72 2.03 18.97
N GLY A 234 -26.92 1.54 19.91
CA GLY A 234 -25.79 0.66 19.65
C GLY A 234 -25.70 -0.46 20.68
N MET A 235 -25.95 -1.70 20.24
CA MET A 235 -25.73 -2.93 21.01
C MET A 235 -24.57 -3.71 20.38
N GLY A 236 -23.52 -3.97 21.16
CA GLY A 236 -22.44 -4.84 20.72
C GLY A 236 -22.92 -6.28 20.57
N LEU A 237 -22.94 -6.81 19.35
CA LEU A 237 -23.39 -8.18 19.09
C LEU A 237 -22.60 -9.20 19.91
N GLU A 238 -21.29 -9.04 20.00
CA GLU A 238 -20.39 -9.92 20.73
C GLU A 238 -20.67 -9.88 22.24
N ARG A 239 -20.99 -8.68 22.79
CA ARG A 239 -21.33 -8.53 24.23
C ARG A 239 -22.65 -9.20 24.58
N ILE A 240 -23.70 -8.94 23.81
CA ILE A 240 -25.00 -9.59 24.06
C ILE A 240 -24.94 -11.10 23.80
N ALA A 241 -24.12 -11.55 22.85
CA ALA A 241 -23.91 -12.97 22.62
C ALA A 241 -23.26 -13.66 23.83
N ALA A 242 -22.26 -13.02 24.46
CA ALA A 242 -21.63 -13.56 25.67
C ALA A 242 -22.68 -13.77 26.78
N VAL A 243 -23.51 -12.76 27.01
CA VAL A 243 -24.60 -12.85 27.99
C VAL A 243 -25.58 -14.00 27.66
N LEU A 244 -26.04 -14.10 26.41
CA LEU A 244 -27.01 -15.11 25.98
C LEU A 244 -26.44 -16.52 25.86
N GLN A 245 -25.11 -16.65 25.76
CA GLN A 245 -24.41 -17.94 25.79
C GLN A 245 -23.88 -18.29 27.19
N HIS A 246 -24.18 -17.46 28.20
CA HIS A 246 -23.79 -17.66 29.60
C HIS A 246 -22.28 -17.77 29.81
N VAL A 247 -21.53 -16.93 29.09
CA VAL A 247 -20.07 -16.82 29.23
C VAL A 247 -19.68 -15.40 29.64
N HIS A 248 -18.47 -15.21 30.19
CA HIS A 248 -18.04 -13.92 30.72
C HIS A 248 -17.12 -13.14 29.79
N SER A 249 -16.61 -13.79 28.75
CA SER A 249 -15.74 -13.16 27.76
C SER A 249 -16.33 -13.30 26.36
N ASN A 250 -16.25 -12.23 25.58
CA ASN A 250 -16.64 -12.25 24.17
C ASN A 250 -15.86 -13.32 23.37
N TYR A 251 -14.62 -13.66 23.80
CA TYR A 251 -13.83 -14.71 23.16
C TYR A 251 -14.34 -16.14 23.42
N GLU A 252 -15.30 -16.31 24.31
CA GLU A 252 -15.92 -17.61 24.63
C GLU A 252 -17.19 -17.88 23.83
N ILE A 253 -17.71 -16.89 23.06
CA ILE A 253 -18.88 -17.11 22.21
C ILE A 253 -18.58 -18.04 21.04
N ASP A 254 -19.60 -18.66 20.47
CA ASP A 254 -19.50 -19.64 19.39
C ASP A 254 -18.66 -19.16 18.20
N LEU A 255 -18.85 -17.92 17.75
CA LEU A 255 -18.09 -17.30 16.66
C LEU A 255 -16.58 -17.26 16.96
N PHE A 256 -16.21 -16.73 18.13
CA PHE A 256 -14.79 -16.63 18.49
C PHE A 256 -14.18 -18.00 18.80
N GLN A 257 -14.93 -18.91 19.40
CA GLN A 257 -14.45 -20.28 19.65
C GLN A 257 -14.14 -21.03 18.33
N ALA A 258 -14.95 -20.82 17.29
CA ALA A 258 -14.65 -21.37 15.97
C ALA A 258 -13.34 -20.81 15.40
N LEU A 259 -13.16 -19.49 15.45
CA LEU A 259 -11.95 -18.83 14.95
C LEU A 259 -10.70 -19.13 15.78
N ILE A 260 -10.82 -19.25 17.12
CA ILE A 260 -9.73 -19.63 18.02
C ILE A 260 -9.27 -21.07 17.71
N LYS A 261 -10.20 -22.01 17.50
CA LYS A 261 -9.87 -23.37 17.10
C LYS A 261 -9.19 -23.42 15.73
N ALA A 262 -9.64 -22.61 14.77
CA ALA A 262 -9.01 -22.51 13.47
C ALA A 262 -7.58 -21.92 13.60
N ALA A 263 -7.39 -20.87 14.39
CA ALA A 263 -6.07 -20.29 14.66
C ALA A 263 -5.14 -21.30 15.36
N ALA A 264 -5.65 -22.06 16.33
CA ALA A 264 -4.91 -23.12 17.01
C ALA A 264 -4.47 -24.23 16.03
N ARG A 265 -5.36 -24.65 15.13
CA ARG A 265 -5.05 -25.62 14.06
C ARG A 265 -3.88 -25.14 13.19
N GLU A 266 -3.93 -23.92 12.69
CA GLU A 266 -2.92 -23.38 11.79
C GLU A 266 -1.59 -23.09 12.49
N THR A 267 -1.63 -22.70 13.77
CA THR A 267 -0.42 -22.44 14.58
C THR A 267 0.10 -23.67 15.33
N LYS A 268 -0.62 -24.79 15.25
CA LYS A 268 -0.33 -26.04 15.99
C LYS A 268 -0.23 -25.82 17.51
N CYS A 269 -1.07 -24.96 18.05
CA CYS A 269 -1.12 -24.63 19.46
C CYS A 269 -2.20 -25.45 20.16
N ASP A 270 -1.83 -26.30 21.11
CA ASP A 270 -2.79 -27.16 21.83
C ASP A 270 -3.55 -26.42 22.94
N ASN A 271 -3.01 -25.30 23.46
CA ASN A 271 -3.63 -24.53 24.53
C ASN A 271 -4.52 -23.42 23.98
N LEU A 272 -5.83 -23.68 23.91
CA LEU A 272 -6.83 -22.72 23.41
C LEU A 272 -6.99 -21.45 24.24
N ASN A 273 -6.46 -21.41 25.48
CA ASN A 273 -6.55 -20.24 26.37
C ASN A 273 -5.45 -19.19 26.14
N GLN A 274 -4.58 -19.42 25.16
CA GLN A 274 -3.52 -18.46 24.82
C GLN A 274 -4.10 -17.13 24.30
N ASN A 275 -3.66 -16.00 24.89
CA ASN A 275 -4.08 -14.67 24.45
C ASN A 275 -3.72 -14.42 22.98
N SER A 276 -2.62 -15.00 22.50
CA SER A 276 -2.22 -14.91 21.11
C SER A 276 -3.27 -15.45 20.13
N LEU A 277 -3.98 -16.52 20.48
CA LEU A 277 -5.07 -17.06 19.67
C LEU A 277 -6.28 -16.13 19.63
N LYS A 278 -6.58 -15.44 20.75
CA LYS A 278 -7.65 -14.45 20.81
C LYS A 278 -7.34 -13.25 19.90
N VAL A 279 -6.10 -12.76 19.92
CA VAL A 279 -5.63 -11.69 19.02
C VAL A 279 -5.77 -12.09 17.54
N ILE A 280 -5.31 -13.28 17.19
CA ILE A 280 -5.40 -13.79 15.80
C ILE A 280 -6.86 -13.91 15.37
N ALA A 281 -7.75 -14.43 16.23
CA ALA A 281 -9.18 -14.58 15.94
C ALA A 281 -9.92 -13.24 15.78
N ASP A 282 -9.55 -12.23 16.56
CA ASP A 282 -10.07 -10.87 16.40
C ASP A 282 -9.58 -10.25 15.09
N HIS A 283 -8.27 -10.33 14.83
CA HIS A 283 -7.64 -9.62 13.73
C HIS A 283 -8.02 -10.19 12.36
N ILE A 284 -8.33 -11.48 12.23
CA ILE A 284 -8.79 -12.02 10.94
C ILE A 284 -10.12 -11.38 10.50
N ARG A 285 -11.01 -11.04 11.43
CA ARG A 285 -12.26 -10.34 11.15
C ARG A 285 -11.97 -8.93 10.62
N ALA A 286 -11.20 -8.14 11.38
CA ALA A 286 -10.84 -6.77 11.00
C ALA A 286 -10.15 -6.72 9.64
N CYS A 287 -9.11 -7.53 9.45
CA CYS A 287 -8.32 -7.53 8.22
C CYS A 287 -9.15 -7.95 7.00
N SER A 288 -9.94 -9.00 7.12
CA SER A 288 -10.74 -9.50 6.01
C SER A 288 -11.78 -8.48 5.56
N PHE A 289 -12.56 -7.91 6.46
CA PHE A 289 -13.58 -6.92 6.10
C PHE A 289 -12.99 -5.60 5.61
N LEU A 290 -11.85 -5.16 6.12
CA LEU A 290 -11.14 -3.99 5.58
C LEU A 290 -10.69 -4.23 4.13
N ILE A 291 -10.20 -5.43 3.81
CA ILE A 291 -9.81 -5.78 2.44
C ILE A 291 -11.04 -5.91 1.53
N VAL A 292 -12.14 -6.49 2.01
CA VAL A 292 -13.42 -6.52 1.28
C VAL A 292 -13.83 -5.11 0.87
N ASP A 293 -13.70 -4.15 1.78
CA ASP A 293 -14.06 -2.74 1.55
C ASP A 293 -12.94 -1.92 0.83
N GLY A 294 -11.95 -2.60 0.24
CA GLY A 294 -10.96 -2.00 -0.66
C GLY A 294 -9.70 -1.44 0.00
N VAL A 295 -9.51 -1.65 1.31
CA VAL A 295 -8.26 -1.27 1.98
C VAL A 295 -7.19 -2.31 1.67
N ILE A 296 -5.98 -1.85 1.35
CA ILE A 296 -4.81 -2.70 1.10
C ILE A 296 -3.68 -2.32 2.05
N PRO A 297 -2.90 -3.27 2.58
CA PRO A 297 -1.77 -2.96 3.46
C PRO A 297 -0.82 -1.95 2.81
N GLY A 298 -0.55 -0.84 3.51
CA GLY A 298 0.23 0.28 2.99
C GLY A 298 1.09 0.94 4.08
N ASN A 299 1.78 2.03 3.73
CA ASN A 299 2.65 2.77 4.65
C ASN A 299 1.96 3.98 5.29
N GLU A 300 0.77 4.36 4.81
CA GLU A 300 0.07 5.56 5.25
C GLU A 300 -1.44 5.31 5.39
N GLY A 301 -2.09 6.16 6.17
CA GLY A 301 -3.54 6.19 6.31
C GLY A 301 -4.16 4.84 6.71
N ARG A 302 -5.28 4.50 6.08
CA ARG A 302 -6.03 3.25 6.35
C ARG A 302 -5.22 1.99 6.06
N GLY A 303 -4.38 2.03 5.02
CA GLY A 303 -3.51 0.91 4.65
C GLY A 303 -2.45 0.61 5.70
N TYR A 304 -1.92 1.64 6.35
CA TYR A 304 -1.00 1.50 7.47
C TYR A 304 -1.65 0.81 8.67
N VAL A 305 -2.87 1.22 9.03
CA VAL A 305 -3.61 0.58 10.13
C VAL A 305 -3.88 -0.89 9.82
N LEU A 306 -4.32 -1.22 8.60
CA LEU A 306 -4.52 -2.61 8.19
C LEU A 306 -3.20 -3.41 8.28
N ARG A 307 -2.10 -2.88 7.74
CA ARG A 307 -0.78 -3.53 7.83
C ARG A 307 -0.37 -3.79 9.27
N ARG A 308 -0.60 -2.84 10.16
CA ARG A 308 -0.32 -2.96 11.58
C ARG A 308 -1.08 -4.12 12.23
N ILE A 309 -2.39 -4.25 11.95
CA ILE A 309 -3.24 -5.33 12.47
C ILE A 309 -2.76 -6.69 11.92
N VAL A 310 -2.49 -6.78 10.61
CA VAL A 310 -1.97 -8.01 9.97
C VAL A 310 -0.65 -8.45 10.63
N ARG A 311 0.32 -7.53 10.76
CA ARG A 311 1.63 -7.85 11.33
C ARG A 311 1.56 -8.21 12.81
N ARG A 312 0.62 -7.61 13.56
CA ARG A 312 0.36 -7.99 14.94
C ARG A 312 -0.14 -9.44 15.03
N ALA A 313 -1.08 -9.84 14.19
CA ALA A 313 -1.55 -11.22 14.12
C ALA A 313 -0.41 -12.20 13.76
N ILE A 314 0.42 -11.87 12.77
CA ILE A 314 1.57 -12.69 12.36
C ILE A 314 2.57 -12.85 13.51
N ARG A 315 2.88 -11.77 14.22
CA ARG A 315 3.78 -11.79 15.40
C ARG A 315 3.24 -12.71 16.49
N HIS A 316 1.93 -12.68 16.76
CA HIS A 316 1.31 -13.59 17.71
C HIS A 316 1.39 -15.05 17.27
N GLY A 317 1.25 -15.34 15.98
CA GLY A 317 1.53 -16.67 15.43
C GLY A 317 2.99 -17.08 15.56
N TYR A 318 3.92 -16.17 15.27
CA TYR A 318 5.35 -16.39 15.49
C TYR A 318 5.69 -16.70 16.94
N LYS A 319 5.07 -16.00 17.91
CA LYS A 319 5.19 -16.26 19.35
C LYS A 319 4.69 -17.66 19.73
N LEU A 320 3.69 -18.20 19.04
CA LEU A 320 3.21 -19.58 19.20
C LEU A 320 4.10 -20.63 18.49
N GLY A 321 5.17 -20.22 17.82
CA GLY A 321 6.13 -21.10 17.16
C GLY A 321 5.92 -21.26 15.64
N THR A 322 4.97 -20.56 15.03
CA THR A 322 4.73 -20.61 13.58
C THR A 322 5.79 -19.86 12.81
N LYS A 323 6.43 -20.51 11.84
CA LYS A 323 7.52 -19.95 11.03
C LYS A 323 7.15 -19.74 9.56
N THR A 324 5.93 -20.02 9.17
CA THR A 324 5.43 -19.94 7.79
C THR A 324 4.08 -19.22 7.76
N PRO A 325 3.70 -18.63 6.63
CA PRO A 325 2.40 -17.98 6.46
C PRO A 325 1.24 -18.89 6.83
N PHE A 326 0.34 -18.42 7.67
CA PHE A 326 -0.78 -19.17 8.23
C PHE A 326 -2.08 -18.36 8.30
N PHE A 327 -1.97 -17.03 8.50
CA PHE A 327 -3.10 -16.16 8.85
C PHE A 327 -4.13 -16.08 7.72
N HIS A 328 -3.68 -16.00 6.46
CA HIS A 328 -4.55 -16.00 5.29
C HIS A 328 -5.46 -17.22 5.18
N LYS A 329 -5.04 -18.39 5.72
CA LYS A 329 -5.84 -19.62 5.68
C LYS A 329 -7.11 -19.54 6.54
N LEU A 330 -7.11 -18.64 7.54
CA LEU A 330 -8.25 -18.43 8.43
C LEU A 330 -9.43 -17.72 7.74
N VAL A 331 -9.23 -17.18 6.56
CA VAL A 331 -10.29 -16.50 5.79
C VAL A 331 -11.43 -17.46 5.48
N ALA A 332 -11.13 -18.69 5.08
CA ALA A 332 -12.14 -19.72 4.81
C ALA A 332 -12.99 -20.02 6.07
N ASP A 333 -12.35 -20.13 7.24
CA ASP A 333 -13.05 -20.32 8.50
C ASP A 333 -13.95 -19.11 8.85
N LEU A 334 -13.49 -17.91 8.57
CA LEU A 334 -14.28 -16.69 8.76
C LEU A 334 -15.48 -16.64 7.81
N VAL A 335 -15.30 -17.00 6.54
CA VAL A 335 -16.39 -17.11 5.55
C VAL A 335 -17.46 -18.10 6.03
N ALA A 336 -17.05 -19.23 6.58
CA ALA A 336 -17.97 -20.24 7.14
C ALA A 336 -18.80 -19.69 8.32
N GLN A 337 -18.27 -18.71 9.09
CA GLN A 337 -18.97 -18.12 10.23
C GLN A 337 -19.81 -16.89 9.86
N MET A 338 -19.35 -16.06 8.93
CA MET A 338 -19.93 -14.74 8.67
C MET A 338 -20.39 -14.54 7.21
N GLY A 339 -20.06 -15.46 6.29
CA GLY A 339 -20.37 -15.31 4.86
C GLY A 339 -21.87 -15.29 4.54
N GLU A 340 -22.72 -15.96 5.34
CA GLU A 340 -24.16 -15.90 5.16
C GLU A 340 -24.72 -14.49 5.47
N ALA A 341 -24.23 -13.84 6.53
CA ALA A 341 -24.64 -12.49 6.90
C ALA A 341 -24.03 -11.40 5.98
N TYR A 342 -22.85 -11.69 5.45
CA TYR A 342 -22.06 -10.76 4.61
C TYR A 342 -21.57 -11.48 3.35
N PRO A 343 -22.43 -11.66 2.32
CA PRO A 343 -22.08 -12.38 1.09
C PRO A 343 -20.87 -11.82 0.38
N GLU A 344 -20.63 -10.51 0.48
CA GLU A 344 -19.46 -9.84 -0.06
C GLU A 344 -18.12 -10.38 0.47
N LEU A 345 -18.12 -10.96 1.67
CA LEU A 345 -16.93 -11.63 2.22
C LEU A 345 -16.66 -12.95 1.48
N ALA A 346 -17.70 -13.73 1.21
CA ALA A 346 -17.59 -14.97 0.45
C ALA A 346 -17.16 -14.72 -1.00
N ASP A 347 -17.74 -13.69 -1.64
CA ASP A 347 -17.40 -13.30 -3.00
C ASP A 347 -15.92 -12.84 -3.12
N ALA A 348 -15.37 -12.26 -2.06
CA ALA A 348 -14.01 -11.75 -2.03
C ALA A 348 -12.99 -12.71 -1.38
N GLU A 349 -13.37 -13.93 -1.00
CA GLU A 349 -12.53 -14.87 -0.23
C GLU A 349 -11.13 -15.03 -0.82
N ASN A 350 -11.02 -15.37 -2.08
CA ASN A 350 -9.73 -15.61 -2.75
C ASN A 350 -8.85 -14.35 -2.73
N ARG A 351 -9.43 -13.19 -3.01
CA ARG A 351 -8.72 -11.91 -3.01
C ARG A 351 -8.21 -11.56 -1.60
N VAL A 352 -9.03 -11.76 -0.57
CA VAL A 352 -8.63 -11.53 0.83
C VAL A 352 -7.46 -12.43 1.20
N MET A 353 -7.53 -13.72 0.84
CA MET A 353 -6.45 -14.68 1.07
C MET A 353 -5.16 -14.26 0.37
N GLU A 354 -5.20 -13.85 -0.89
CA GLU A 354 -4.04 -13.42 -1.65
C GLU A 354 -3.37 -12.17 -1.05
N VAL A 355 -4.16 -11.15 -0.68
CA VAL A 355 -3.66 -9.92 -0.07
C VAL A 355 -2.99 -10.20 1.27
N LEU A 356 -3.62 -11.00 2.12
CA LEU A 356 -3.06 -11.39 3.42
C LEU A 356 -1.80 -12.23 3.25
N LYS A 357 -1.81 -13.22 2.36
CA LYS A 357 -0.66 -14.09 2.08
C LYS A 357 0.55 -13.27 1.62
N ALA A 358 0.36 -12.34 0.69
CA ALA A 358 1.44 -11.48 0.20
C ALA A 358 2.06 -10.60 1.31
N GLU A 359 1.26 -10.07 2.23
CA GLU A 359 1.77 -9.30 3.37
C GLU A 359 2.45 -10.20 4.41
N GLU A 360 1.93 -11.43 4.64
CA GLU A 360 2.56 -12.42 5.51
C GLU A 360 3.94 -12.82 4.99
N GLU A 361 4.04 -13.22 3.72
CA GLU A 361 5.30 -13.64 3.09
C GLU A 361 6.36 -12.55 3.23
N ARG A 362 5.98 -11.30 2.91
CA ARG A 362 6.87 -10.15 3.05
C ARG A 362 7.32 -9.90 4.50
N PHE A 363 6.45 -10.08 5.47
CA PHE A 363 6.80 -9.86 6.86
C PHE A 363 7.61 -11.01 7.45
N PHE A 364 7.36 -12.26 7.01
CA PHE A 364 8.16 -13.41 7.41
C PHE A 364 9.61 -13.34 6.93
N GLU A 365 9.93 -12.60 5.86
CA GLU A 365 11.30 -12.33 5.43
C GLU A 365 12.11 -11.52 6.46
N THR A 366 11.46 -10.70 7.26
CA THR A 366 12.11 -9.74 8.16
C THR A 366 11.84 -9.98 9.65
N ILE A 367 10.76 -10.70 10.01
CA ILE A 367 10.31 -10.82 11.41
C ILE A 367 11.36 -11.48 12.31
N GLU A 368 12.05 -12.51 11.84
CA GLU A 368 13.04 -13.24 12.65
C GLU A 368 14.23 -12.35 13.02
N ASN A 369 14.75 -11.61 12.06
CA ASN A 369 15.83 -10.65 12.28
C ASN A 369 15.39 -9.50 13.18
N GLY A 370 14.20 -8.94 12.92
CA GLY A 370 13.65 -7.85 13.73
C GLY A 370 13.40 -8.26 15.18
N MET A 371 12.82 -9.44 15.41
CA MET A 371 12.62 -9.98 16.76
C MET A 371 13.96 -10.25 17.46
N SER A 372 14.96 -10.81 16.77
CA SER A 372 16.27 -11.05 17.36
C SER A 372 16.97 -9.76 17.82
N ILE A 373 16.84 -8.68 17.02
CA ILE A 373 17.38 -7.37 17.38
C ILE A 373 16.64 -6.79 18.59
N LEU A 374 15.30 -6.89 18.59
CA LEU A 374 14.46 -6.36 19.68
C LEU A 374 14.70 -7.12 20.99
N ASP A 375 14.72 -8.45 20.95
CA ASP A 375 14.98 -9.30 22.11
C ASP A 375 16.38 -9.04 22.69
N GLY A 376 17.39 -8.88 21.84
CA GLY A 376 18.75 -8.51 22.23
C GLY A 376 18.79 -7.15 22.96
N ALA A 377 18.13 -6.14 22.39
CA ALA A 377 18.09 -4.81 22.97
C ALA A 377 17.33 -4.78 24.31
N VAL A 378 16.24 -5.52 24.42
CA VAL A 378 15.47 -5.68 25.66
C VAL A 378 16.32 -6.37 26.75
N ALA A 379 17.05 -7.43 26.39
CA ALA A 379 17.95 -8.13 27.31
C ALA A 379 19.09 -7.21 27.80
N ASP A 380 19.71 -6.47 26.90
CA ASP A 380 20.77 -5.50 27.23
C ASP A 380 20.25 -4.38 28.15
N LEU A 381 19.04 -3.87 27.84
CA LEU A 381 18.40 -2.83 28.65
C LEU A 381 18.12 -3.32 30.07
N LYS A 382 17.57 -4.53 30.21
CA LYS A 382 17.34 -5.15 31.55
C LYS A 382 18.61 -5.37 32.33
N THR A 383 19.69 -5.79 31.68
CA THR A 383 21.01 -5.99 32.32
C THR A 383 21.56 -4.68 32.86
N LYS A 384 21.24 -3.55 32.22
CA LYS A 384 21.61 -2.20 32.65
C LYS A 384 20.62 -1.57 33.63
N GLY A 385 19.54 -2.26 34.00
CA GLY A 385 18.48 -1.76 34.90
C GLY A 385 17.62 -0.67 34.28
N GLY A 386 17.64 -0.51 32.95
CA GLY A 386 16.82 0.45 32.20
C GLY A 386 15.40 -0.05 32.00
N LYS A 387 14.46 0.89 31.80
CA LYS A 387 13.04 0.60 31.55
C LYS A 387 12.49 1.27 30.28
N VAL A 388 13.32 2.01 29.56
CA VAL A 388 12.90 2.74 28.34
C VAL A 388 13.76 2.29 27.18
N LEU A 389 13.14 1.70 26.16
CA LEU A 389 13.78 1.28 24.92
C LEU A 389 14.03 2.52 24.04
N ASP A 390 15.20 2.56 23.40
CA ASP A 390 15.62 3.66 22.52
C ASP A 390 14.68 3.82 21.32
N GLY A 391 14.19 5.03 21.11
CA GLY A 391 13.29 5.38 19.99
C GLY A 391 13.95 5.32 18.61
N GLU A 392 15.26 5.57 18.50
CA GLU A 392 16.02 5.39 17.25
C GLU A 392 16.09 3.91 16.84
N LEU A 393 16.21 3.01 17.81
CA LEU A 393 16.12 1.57 17.55
C LEU A 393 14.71 1.18 17.10
N ALA A 394 13.67 1.71 17.76
CA ALA A 394 12.29 1.49 17.35
C ALA A 394 12.04 2.01 15.92
N PHE A 395 12.59 3.17 15.56
CA PHE A 395 12.56 3.69 14.21
C PHE A 395 13.27 2.77 13.20
N LYS A 396 14.45 2.27 13.52
CA LYS A 396 15.17 1.31 12.67
C LYS A 396 14.37 0.03 12.44
N LEU A 397 13.73 -0.49 13.49
CA LEU A 397 12.84 -1.66 13.38
C LEU A 397 11.64 -1.36 12.46
N HIS A 398 11.07 -0.15 12.55
CA HIS A 398 9.98 0.30 11.70
C HIS A 398 10.43 0.45 10.23
N ASP A 399 11.49 1.20 9.98
CA ASP A 399 11.92 1.59 8.63
C ASP A 399 12.54 0.41 7.85
N THR A 400 13.40 -0.38 8.51
CA THR A 400 14.19 -1.43 7.85
C THR A 400 13.50 -2.80 7.89
N PHE A 401 12.90 -3.15 9.03
CA PHE A 401 12.32 -4.49 9.26
C PHE A 401 10.79 -4.51 9.19
N GLY A 402 10.18 -3.33 9.02
CA GLY A 402 8.74 -3.20 8.91
C GLY A 402 7.98 -3.54 10.19
N PHE A 403 8.59 -3.31 11.36
CA PHE A 403 7.92 -3.41 12.66
C PHE A 403 7.17 -2.09 12.94
N PRO A 404 5.85 -2.04 12.90
CA PRO A 404 5.13 -0.87 13.39
C PRO A 404 5.51 -0.55 14.85
N LEU A 405 5.48 0.73 15.23
CA LEU A 405 5.86 1.16 16.58
C LEU A 405 5.11 0.40 17.67
N ASP A 406 3.81 0.27 17.54
CA ASP A 406 2.96 -0.45 18.49
C ASP A 406 3.31 -1.95 18.60
N LEU A 407 3.85 -2.57 17.54
CA LEU A 407 4.37 -3.93 17.65
C LEU A 407 5.61 -3.99 18.56
N THR A 408 6.51 -3.01 18.42
CA THR A 408 7.66 -2.84 19.30
C THR A 408 7.22 -2.52 20.74
N GLN A 409 6.20 -1.67 20.90
CA GLN A 409 5.60 -1.34 22.21
C GLN A 409 4.92 -2.55 22.85
N ASP A 410 4.20 -3.39 22.08
CA ASP A 410 3.59 -4.62 22.59
C ASP A 410 4.66 -5.58 23.16
N VAL A 411 5.77 -5.77 22.43
CA VAL A 411 6.89 -6.60 22.92
C VAL A 411 7.54 -6.01 24.16
N ALA A 412 7.77 -4.69 24.17
CA ALA A 412 8.35 -3.98 25.31
C ALA A 412 7.46 -4.08 26.55
N ARG A 413 6.16 -3.87 26.41
CA ARG A 413 5.15 -3.96 27.49
C ARG A 413 5.07 -5.37 28.10
N GLU A 414 5.14 -6.43 27.28
CA GLU A 414 5.22 -7.81 27.77
C GLU A 414 6.43 -8.06 28.65
N GLN A 415 7.45 -7.20 28.55
CA GLN A 415 8.69 -7.23 29.34
C GLN A 415 8.78 -6.12 30.41
N GLU A 416 7.67 -5.41 30.67
CA GLU A 416 7.59 -4.27 31.61
C GLU A 416 8.53 -3.10 31.25
N ILE A 417 8.69 -2.86 29.93
CA ILE A 417 9.52 -1.81 29.34
C ILE A 417 8.62 -0.87 28.53
N THR A 418 8.97 0.43 28.50
CA THR A 418 8.34 1.43 27.63
C THR A 418 9.28 1.78 26.46
N VAL A 419 8.75 2.46 25.44
CA VAL A 419 9.53 2.93 24.27
C VAL A 419 9.61 4.45 24.30
N ASP A 420 10.75 5.03 23.95
CA ASP A 420 10.91 6.48 23.77
C ASP A 420 10.22 6.93 22.48
N GLU A 421 8.93 7.27 22.57
CA GLU A 421 8.12 7.72 21.46
C GLU A 421 8.58 9.08 20.91
N ALA A 422 9.09 9.97 21.76
CA ALA A 422 9.55 11.29 21.31
C ALA A 422 10.77 11.17 20.38
N ALA A 423 11.72 10.29 20.71
CA ALA A 423 12.87 10.01 19.86
C ALA A 423 12.45 9.31 18.55
N PHE A 424 11.47 8.40 18.60
CA PHE A 424 10.90 7.77 17.41
C PHE A 424 10.26 8.80 16.48
N ASP A 425 9.41 9.71 16.99
CA ASP A 425 8.73 10.74 16.22
C ASP A 425 9.72 11.74 15.60
N ALA A 426 10.77 12.08 16.32
CA ALA A 426 11.86 12.90 15.79
C ALA A 426 12.57 12.23 14.59
N ALA A 427 12.83 10.92 14.67
CA ALA A 427 13.42 10.15 13.59
C ALA A 427 12.48 10.06 12.36
N MET A 428 11.20 9.83 12.58
CA MET A 428 10.17 9.84 11.53
C MET A 428 10.06 11.19 10.84
N THR A 429 10.16 12.28 11.59
CA THR A 429 10.12 13.64 11.05
C THR A 429 11.32 13.93 10.15
N ARG A 430 12.54 13.57 10.60
CA ARG A 430 13.76 13.67 9.77
C ARG A 430 13.64 12.93 8.45
N GLN A 431 13.10 11.70 8.46
CA GLN A 431 12.88 10.91 7.24
C GLN A 431 11.89 11.60 6.29
N ARG A 432 10.77 12.12 6.81
CA ARG A 432 9.76 12.85 6.01
C ARG A 432 10.33 14.12 5.38
N GLU A 433 11.16 14.86 6.11
CA GLU A 433 11.83 16.06 5.61
C GLU A 433 12.83 15.73 4.50
N GLN A 434 13.61 14.66 4.66
CA GLN A 434 14.52 14.17 3.62
C GLN A 434 13.76 13.72 2.37
N ALA A 435 12.64 13.00 2.52
CA ALA A 435 11.78 12.59 1.40
C ALA A 435 11.16 13.80 0.70
N ARG A 436 10.72 14.84 1.43
CA ARG A 436 10.19 16.11 0.87
C ARG A 436 11.28 16.91 0.15
N ALA A 437 12.49 16.96 0.67
CA ALA A 437 13.62 17.67 0.04
C ALA A 437 14.06 17.00 -1.27
N ALA A 438 13.85 15.68 -1.41
CA ALA A 438 14.10 14.92 -2.64
C ALA A 438 12.99 15.12 -3.70
N GLY A 439 11.77 15.51 -3.30
CA GLY A 439 10.64 15.83 -4.17
C GLY A 439 10.64 17.28 -4.58
N LYS A 440 11.14 17.60 -5.79
CA LYS A 440 11.05 18.94 -6.37
C LYS A 440 9.61 19.24 -6.80
N PHE A 441 8.73 19.59 -5.86
CA PHE A 441 7.48 20.28 -6.18
C PHE A 441 7.49 21.65 -5.52
N LYS A 442 7.83 22.68 -6.30
CA LYS A 442 7.51 24.07 -5.94
C LYS A 442 6.08 24.34 -6.36
N MET A 443 5.13 24.27 -5.43
CA MET A 443 3.89 25.01 -5.57
C MET A 443 4.23 26.50 -5.62
N ALA A 444 3.71 27.21 -6.63
CA ALA A 444 3.64 28.68 -6.64
C ALA A 444 2.67 29.08 -5.52
N ALA A 445 3.20 29.27 -4.32
CA ALA A 445 2.41 29.63 -3.16
C ALA A 445 2.14 31.15 -3.18
N GLY A 446 0.83 31.51 -3.15
CA GLY A 446 0.40 32.77 -2.55
C GLY A 446 0.47 33.99 -3.43
N LEU A 447 0.02 33.95 -4.69
CA LEU A 447 -0.34 35.19 -5.38
C LEU A 447 -1.67 35.70 -4.80
N GLU A 448 -1.69 36.88 -4.20
CA GLU A 448 -2.93 37.52 -3.74
C GLU A 448 -3.67 38.13 -4.93
N TYR A 449 -4.90 37.67 -5.16
CA TYR A 449 -5.80 38.21 -6.19
C TYR A 449 -7.15 38.57 -5.57
N THR A 450 -7.60 39.81 -5.81
CA THR A 450 -8.86 40.37 -5.25
C THR A 450 -9.89 40.71 -6.33
N GLY A 451 -9.62 40.37 -7.60
CA GLY A 451 -10.50 40.62 -8.73
C GLY A 451 -11.59 39.58 -8.94
N ASP A 452 -12.32 39.71 -10.04
CA ASP A 452 -13.38 38.76 -10.42
C ASP A 452 -12.83 37.40 -10.85
N LYS A 453 -13.66 36.36 -10.74
CA LYS A 453 -13.35 35.01 -11.17
C LYS A 453 -13.12 34.94 -12.68
N THR A 454 -12.26 34.01 -13.11
CA THR A 454 -12.06 33.71 -14.54
C THR A 454 -13.20 32.80 -15.04
N VAL A 455 -13.80 33.15 -16.16
CA VAL A 455 -14.79 32.30 -16.82
C VAL A 455 -14.08 31.38 -17.83
N PHE A 456 -14.24 30.06 -17.65
CA PHE A 456 -13.62 29.05 -18.50
C PHE A 456 -14.51 28.67 -19.67
N HIS A 457 -13.97 28.78 -20.89
CA HIS A 457 -14.66 28.43 -22.17
C HIS A 457 -13.99 27.28 -22.93
N GLY A 458 -12.96 26.67 -22.35
CA GLY A 458 -12.12 25.69 -23.04
C GLY A 458 -12.73 24.30 -23.24
N TYR A 459 -14.01 24.09 -22.87
CA TYR A 459 -14.75 22.90 -23.31
C TYR A 459 -15.16 23.02 -24.79
N ASP A 460 -15.47 24.24 -25.25
CA ASP A 460 -16.07 24.46 -26.57
C ASP A 460 -15.15 25.27 -27.51
N ALA A 461 -14.17 25.99 -26.97
CA ALA A 461 -13.29 26.88 -27.73
C ALA A 461 -11.80 26.68 -27.40
N LEU A 462 -10.96 26.73 -28.43
CA LEU A 462 -9.49 26.73 -28.33
C LEU A 462 -8.88 28.11 -28.51
N SER A 463 -9.70 29.11 -28.94
CA SER A 463 -9.28 30.49 -29.12
C SER A 463 -10.42 31.44 -28.76
N MET A 464 -10.05 32.60 -28.25
CA MET A 464 -10.96 33.70 -27.93
C MET A 464 -10.31 35.01 -28.23
N GLU A 465 -11.09 35.93 -28.81
CA GLU A 465 -10.65 37.31 -29.12
C GLU A 465 -11.20 38.30 -28.09
N GLY A 466 -10.43 39.32 -27.79
CA GLY A 466 -10.89 40.45 -26.98
C GLY A 466 -11.06 40.14 -25.49
N VAL A 467 -10.46 39.07 -24.96
CA VAL A 467 -10.44 38.77 -23.53
C VAL A 467 -9.54 39.77 -22.80
N ARG A 468 -9.90 40.17 -21.57
CA ARG A 468 -9.22 41.22 -20.86
C ARG A 468 -8.22 40.72 -19.86
N VAL A 469 -7.05 41.34 -19.82
CA VAL A 469 -6.06 41.14 -18.75
C VAL A 469 -6.57 41.81 -17.46
N THR A 470 -6.81 41.04 -16.43
CA THR A 470 -7.31 41.50 -15.12
C THR A 470 -6.19 41.71 -14.10
N ALA A 471 -5.11 40.93 -14.21
CA ALA A 471 -3.91 41.10 -13.37
C ALA A 471 -2.65 40.60 -14.06
N LEU A 472 -1.53 41.13 -13.68
CA LEU A 472 -0.18 40.73 -14.08
C LEU A 472 0.71 40.54 -12.85
N TYR A 473 1.54 39.49 -12.86
CA TYR A 473 2.52 39.23 -11.80
C TYR A 473 3.89 38.96 -12.41
N VAL A 474 4.92 39.57 -11.84
CA VAL A 474 6.33 39.36 -12.20
C VAL A 474 7.09 39.12 -10.88
N ASP A 475 7.87 38.02 -10.80
CA ASP A 475 8.58 37.58 -9.59
C ASP A 475 7.69 37.52 -8.33
N GLY A 476 6.41 37.15 -8.51
CA GLY A 476 5.43 37.03 -7.43
C GLY A 476 4.78 38.34 -6.99
N ALA A 477 5.18 39.48 -7.54
CA ALA A 477 4.60 40.79 -7.24
C ALA A 477 3.59 41.22 -8.32
N SER A 478 2.47 41.82 -7.90
CA SER A 478 1.50 42.43 -8.82
C SER A 478 2.11 43.64 -9.51
N VAL A 479 1.94 43.75 -10.84
CA VAL A 479 2.43 44.82 -11.67
C VAL A 479 1.35 45.32 -12.64
N ASP A 480 1.35 46.59 -12.99
CA ASP A 480 0.42 47.15 -13.98
C ASP A 480 0.87 46.89 -15.43
N THR A 481 2.17 46.62 -15.61
CA THR A 481 2.78 46.47 -16.95
C THR A 481 3.89 45.43 -16.92
N MET A 482 3.92 44.56 -17.94
CA MET A 482 4.98 43.58 -18.19
C MET A 482 5.80 43.99 -19.42
N GLN A 483 7.14 43.88 -19.31
CA GLN A 483 8.09 44.21 -20.35
C GLN A 483 8.58 42.97 -21.12
N PRO A 484 9.08 43.14 -22.36
CA PRO A 484 9.66 42.04 -23.13
C PRO A 484 10.77 41.29 -22.36
N GLY A 485 10.76 39.97 -22.42
CA GLY A 485 11.72 39.12 -21.72
C GLY A 485 11.35 38.79 -20.28
N GLN A 486 10.35 39.45 -19.69
CA GLN A 486 9.89 39.13 -18.35
C GLN A 486 9.04 37.84 -18.35
N THR A 487 9.30 36.99 -17.36
CA THR A 487 8.49 35.81 -17.05
C THR A 487 7.54 36.15 -15.91
N GLY A 488 6.29 35.68 -16.01
CA GLY A 488 5.30 36.01 -15.00
C GLY A 488 3.99 35.29 -15.22
N VAL A 489 2.93 35.79 -14.58
CA VAL A 489 1.58 35.23 -14.64
C VAL A 489 0.61 36.30 -15.14
N VAL A 490 -0.22 35.91 -16.11
CA VAL A 490 -1.31 36.72 -16.65
C VAL A 490 -2.64 36.14 -16.21
N VAL A 491 -3.51 36.95 -15.62
CA VAL A 491 -4.88 36.60 -15.28
C VAL A 491 -5.82 37.25 -16.27
N LEU A 492 -6.81 36.50 -16.75
CA LEU A 492 -7.81 36.91 -17.72
C LEU A 492 -9.23 36.83 -17.12
N ASP A 493 -10.13 37.69 -17.57
CA ASP A 493 -11.56 37.66 -17.24
C ASP A 493 -12.24 36.38 -17.81
N ASN A 494 -11.89 36.05 -19.05
CA ASN A 494 -12.35 34.86 -19.78
C ASN A 494 -11.14 34.10 -20.33
N THR A 495 -11.22 32.77 -20.44
CA THR A 495 -10.10 32.00 -21.00
C THR A 495 -10.54 30.70 -21.67
N PRO A 496 -9.94 30.31 -22.82
CA PRO A 496 -10.06 28.98 -23.39
C PRO A 496 -9.05 28.00 -22.78
N PHE A 497 -8.08 28.45 -21.95
CA PHE A 497 -7.03 27.63 -21.39
C PHE A 497 -7.53 26.85 -20.18
N TYR A 498 -7.33 25.54 -20.19
CA TYR A 498 -7.58 24.67 -19.04
C TYR A 498 -6.48 24.84 -17.99
N ALA A 499 -6.83 25.14 -16.77
CA ALA A 499 -5.88 25.16 -15.67
C ALA A 499 -5.71 23.78 -15.06
N GLU A 500 -4.46 23.40 -14.73
CA GLU A 500 -4.12 22.14 -14.11
C GLU A 500 -5.10 21.79 -13.00
N SER A 501 -5.78 20.66 -13.15
CA SER A 501 -6.77 20.15 -12.20
C SER A 501 -7.08 18.68 -12.47
N GLY A 502 -7.41 17.90 -11.40
CA GLY A 502 -7.85 16.50 -11.54
C GLY A 502 -6.85 15.58 -12.24
N GLY A 503 -5.55 15.91 -12.21
CA GLY A 503 -4.48 15.17 -12.87
C GLY A 503 -4.26 15.51 -14.35
N GLN A 504 -5.10 16.35 -14.96
CA GLN A 504 -4.83 16.88 -16.30
C GLN A 504 -3.92 18.12 -16.20
N ALA A 505 -2.83 18.12 -16.98
CA ALA A 505 -1.89 19.23 -17.10
C ALA A 505 -2.56 20.49 -17.66
N GLY A 506 -2.05 21.66 -17.28
CA GLY A 506 -2.47 22.96 -17.79
C GLY A 506 -2.14 23.14 -19.27
N ASP A 507 -2.92 23.96 -19.93
CA ASP A 507 -2.72 24.27 -21.34
C ASP A 507 -1.55 25.24 -21.57
N GLN A 508 -0.98 25.11 -22.75
CA GLN A 508 0.02 26.00 -23.31
C GLN A 508 -0.54 26.72 -24.55
N GLY A 509 0.09 27.81 -24.89
CA GLY A 509 -0.33 28.56 -26.07
C GLY A 509 0.19 30.01 -26.09
N THR A 510 -0.60 30.96 -26.60
CA THR A 510 -0.19 32.36 -26.73
C THR A 510 -1.31 33.31 -26.37
N LEU A 511 -0.93 34.48 -25.80
CA LEU A 511 -1.78 35.65 -25.64
C LEU A 511 -1.19 36.76 -26.48
N VAL A 512 -1.99 37.35 -27.36
CA VAL A 512 -1.51 38.39 -28.32
C VAL A 512 -2.31 39.68 -28.15
N ALA A 513 -1.63 40.79 -27.94
CA ALA A 513 -2.20 42.13 -27.90
C ALA A 513 -1.40 43.07 -28.81
N GLY A 514 -1.82 43.26 -30.06
CA GLY A 514 -1.07 44.04 -31.07
C GLY A 514 0.36 43.48 -31.26
N PRO A 515 1.43 44.22 -30.93
CA PRO A 515 2.81 43.72 -31.01
C PRO A 515 3.22 42.85 -29.84
N ALA A 516 2.45 42.83 -28.76
CA ALA A 516 2.77 42.04 -27.56
C ALA A 516 2.37 40.56 -27.77
N VAL A 517 3.34 39.69 -27.53
CA VAL A 517 3.15 38.20 -27.60
C VAL A 517 3.64 37.58 -26.31
N PHE A 518 2.73 37.08 -25.50
CA PHE A 518 3.03 36.35 -24.29
C PHE A 518 2.87 34.85 -24.59
N THR A 519 3.97 34.10 -24.42
CA THR A 519 3.98 32.67 -24.62
C THR A 519 3.62 31.96 -23.31
N VAL A 520 2.47 31.28 -23.27
CA VAL A 520 1.99 30.53 -22.12
C VAL A 520 2.66 29.17 -22.10
N SER A 521 3.44 28.89 -21.08
CA SER A 521 4.12 27.62 -20.84
C SER A 521 3.34 26.67 -19.97
N ASP A 522 2.41 27.19 -19.15
CA ASP A 522 1.53 26.41 -18.27
C ASP A 522 0.35 27.28 -17.81
N THR A 523 -0.74 26.63 -17.42
CA THR A 523 -1.92 27.28 -16.86
C THR A 523 -2.31 26.61 -15.56
N THR A 524 -2.34 27.34 -14.45
CA THR A 524 -2.62 26.83 -13.11
C THR A 524 -3.71 27.64 -12.43
N LYS A 525 -4.36 27.07 -11.41
CA LYS A 525 -5.26 27.83 -10.55
C LYS A 525 -4.45 28.58 -9.49
N ILE A 526 -4.57 29.90 -9.44
CA ILE A 526 -4.03 30.73 -8.34
C ILE A 526 -5.01 30.83 -7.18
N GLN A 527 -6.29 30.71 -7.44
CA GLN A 527 -7.40 30.51 -6.50
C GLN A 527 -8.44 29.56 -7.12
N ALA A 528 -9.47 29.15 -6.40
CA ALA A 528 -10.43 28.15 -6.84
C ALA A 528 -10.96 28.35 -8.28
N ASP A 529 -11.30 29.57 -8.64
CA ASP A 529 -11.86 29.92 -9.95
C ASP A 529 -11.10 31.06 -10.64
N VAL A 530 -9.80 31.19 -10.36
CA VAL A 530 -8.91 32.19 -10.97
C VAL A 530 -7.74 31.51 -11.65
N PHE A 531 -7.66 31.68 -12.97
CA PHE A 531 -6.69 30.97 -13.81
C PHE A 531 -5.48 31.84 -14.08
N GLY A 532 -4.30 31.40 -13.69
CA GLY A 532 -3.02 32.07 -13.94
C GLY A 532 -2.29 31.42 -15.12
N HIS A 533 -2.14 32.21 -16.20
CA HIS A 533 -1.39 31.79 -17.38
C HIS A 533 0.09 32.15 -17.14
N GLN A 534 0.90 31.12 -16.90
CA GLN A 534 2.34 31.26 -16.63
C GLN A 534 3.12 31.29 -17.95
N GLY A 535 4.06 32.17 -18.09
CA GLY A 535 4.82 32.28 -19.34
C GLY A 535 5.78 33.43 -19.41
N THR A 536 6.22 33.77 -20.62
CA THR A 536 7.19 34.83 -20.88
C THR A 536 6.65 35.74 -21.97
N LEU A 537 6.75 37.05 -21.74
CA LEU A 537 6.44 38.04 -22.76
C LEU A 537 7.61 38.12 -23.75
N ALA A 538 7.41 37.59 -24.94
CA ALA A 538 8.44 37.54 -25.97
C ALA A 538 8.68 38.90 -26.62
N ASN A 539 7.62 39.63 -26.93
CA ASN A 539 7.68 40.92 -27.62
C ASN A 539 6.64 41.90 -27.08
N GLY A 540 6.83 43.16 -27.32
CA GLY A 540 5.88 44.25 -27.00
C GLY A 540 5.76 44.48 -25.48
N VAL A 541 4.74 45.22 -25.07
CA VAL A 541 4.42 45.52 -23.68
C VAL A 541 2.98 45.12 -23.43
N LEU A 542 2.74 44.42 -22.33
CA LEU A 542 1.40 43.97 -21.91
C LEU A 542 0.99 44.75 -20.65
N LYS A 543 -0.24 45.24 -20.61
CA LYS A 543 -0.78 46.04 -19.49
C LYS A 543 -2.06 45.42 -18.95
N VAL A 544 -2.34 45.67 -17.67
CA VAL A 544 -3.65 45.40 -17.08
C VAL A 544 -4.71 46.21 -17.83
N GLY A 545 -5.82 45.53 -18.22
CA GLY A 545 -6.90 46.12 -19.03
C GLY A 545 -6.75 45.92 -20.53
N ASP A 546 -5.59 45.50 -21.04
CA ASP A 546 -5.42 45.16 -22.46
C ASP A 546 -6.37 44.04 -22.89
N ALA A 547 -6.90 44.16 -24.11
CA ALA A 547 -7.62 43.12 -24.78
C ALA A 547 -6.64 42.23 -25.55
N VAL A 548 -6.67 40.93 -25.28
CA VAL A 548 -5.79 39.95 -25.90
C VAL A 548 -6.57 38.94 -26.73
N ALA A 549 -5.97 38.39 -27.77
CA ALA A 549 -6.36 37.16 -28.43
C ALA A 549 -5.68 36.03 -27.67
N ALA A 550 -6.47 35.12 -27.07
CA ALA A 550 -6.03 33.96 -26.31
C ALA A 550 -6.14 32.72 -27.19
N GLN A 551 -5.04 32.05 -27.48
CA GLN A 551 -4.99 30.87 -28.33
C GLN A 551 -4.26 29.72 -27.68
N VAL A 552 -4.97 28.61 -27.46
CA VAL A 552 -4.43 27.37 -26.93
C VAL A 552 -3.68 26.61 -28.04
N ASP A 553 -2.56 25.96 -27.70
CA ASP A 553 -1.89 25.01 -28.61
C ASP A 553 -2.82 23.81 -28.89
N ALA A 554 -3.45 23.85 -30.04
CA ALA A 554 -4.45 22.87 -30.47
C ALA A 554 -3.89 21.44 -30.58
N ILE A 555 -2.60 21.30 -30.94
CA ILE A 555 -1.96 19.99 -31.10
C ILE A 555 -1.74 19.35 -29.72
N ARG A 556 -1.15 20.12 -28.78
CA ARG A 556 -0.94 19.63 -27.41
C ARG A 556 -2.27 19.34 -26.71
N ARG A 557 -3.24 20.25 -26.78
CA ARG A 557 -4.58 20.05 -26.22
C ARG A 557 -5.24 18.79 -26.82
N GLY A 558 -5.17 18.60 -28.13
CA GLY A 558 -5.74 17.41 -28.80
C GLY A 558 -5.12 16.12 -28.30
N ARG A 559 -3.81 16.08 -28.08
CA ARG A 559 -3.13 14.91 -27.48
C ARG A 559 -3.53 14.69 -26.03
N THR A 560 -3.57 15.76 -25.21
CA THR A 560 -4.00 15.70 -23.81
C THR A 560 -5.44 15.18 -23.68
N VAL A 561 -6.35 15.67 -24.51
CA VAL A 561 -7.76 15.27 -24.56
C VAL A 561 -7.90 13.78 -24.88
N ARG A 562 -7.13 13.27 -25.86
CA ARG A 562 -7.09 11.84 -26.21
C ARG A 562 -6.60 10.99 -25.03
N ASN A 563 -5.49 11.38 -24.42
CA ASN A 563 -4.92 10.67 -23.28
C ASN A 563 -5.88 10.68 -22.07
N HIS A 564 -6.56 11.81 -21.81
CA HIS A 564 -7.50 11.90 -20.69
C HIS A 564 -8.73 11.01 -20.91
N SER A 565 -9.27 11.04 -22.13
CA SER A 565 -10.41 10.21 -22.48
C SER A 565 -10.09 8.71 -22.41
N ALA A 566 -8.90 8.32 -22.88
CA ALA A 566 -8.42 6.95 -22.78
C ALA A 566 -8.22 6.51 -21.31
N THR A 567 -7.88 7.43 -20.40
CA THR A 567 -7.71 7.13 -18.98
C THR A 567 -8.99 6.59 -18.35
N HIS A 568 -10.16 7.14 -18.68
CA HIS A 568 -11.46 6.66 -18.21
C HIS A 568 -11.79 5.25 -18.73
N LEU A 569 -11.55 5.00 -20.03
CA LEU A 569 -11.73 3.67 -20.62
C LEU A 569 -10.75 2.64 -20.01
N MET A 570 -9.50 3.05 -19.80
CA MET A 570 -8.48 2.22 -19.17
C MET A 570 -8.83 1.91 -17.71
N HIS A 571 -9.29 2.89 -16.95
CA HIS A 571 -9.71 2.67 -15.54
C HIS A 571 -10.83 1.63 -15.47
N LYS A 572 -11.84 1.76 -16.34
CA LYS A 572 -12.91 0.76 -16.43
C LYS A 572 -12.36 -0.62 -16.81
N ALA A 573 -11.51 -0.72 -17.85
CA ALA A 573 -10.91 -1.99 -18.29
C ALA A 573 -10.05 -2.64 -17.20
N LEU A 574 -9.25 -1.85 -16.46
CA LEU A 574 -8.50 -2.33 -15.30
C LEU A 574 -9.43 -2.95 -14.24
N ARG A 575 -10.58 -2.34 -13.96
CA ARG A 575 -11.56 -2.88 -13.03
C ARG A 575 -12.23 -4.15 -13.52
N GLU A 576 -12.49 -4.26 -14.81
CA GLU A 576 -13.08 -5.47 -15.42
C GLU A 576 -12.12 -6.65 -15.41
N VAL A 577 -10.83 -6.42 -15.69
CA VAL A 577 -9.83 -7.47 -15.80
C VAL A 577 -9.25 -7.86 -14.45
N LEU A 578 -8.98 -6.86 -13.57
CA LEU A 578 -8.30 -7.07 -12.30
C LEU A 578 -9.25 -7.16 -11.10
N GLY A 579 -10.46 -6.62 -11.24
CA GLY A 579 -11.49 -6.63 -10.20
C GLY A 579 -11.90 -5.24 -9.68
N SER A 580 -13.06 -5.18 -9.02
CA SER A 580 -13.69 -3.94 -8.52
C SER A 580 -12.88 -3.18 -7.47
N HIS A 581 -11.85 -3.80 -6.87
CA HIS A 581 -10.94 -3.17 -5.90
C HIS A 581 -9.99 -2.15 -6.53
N VAL A 582 -9.84 -2.15 -7.84
CA VAL A 582 -9.04 -1.15 -8.54
C VAL A 582 -9.65 0.22 -8.33
N GLN A 583 -8.91 1.09 -7.67
CA GLN A 583 -9.27 2.48 -7.38
C GLN A 583 -8.10 3.37 -7.75
N GLN A 584 -8.37 4.53 -8.31
CA GLN A 584 -7.37 5.54 -8.60
C GLN A 584 -6.67 5.99 -7.30
N LYS A 585 -5.35 6.04 -7.33
CA LYS A 585 -4.48 6.58 -6.27
C LYS A 585 -3.69 7.80 -6.73
N GLY A 586 -3.58 7.98 -8.02
CA GLY A 586 -2.98 9.14 -8.67
C GLY A 586 -3.21 9.11 -10.16
N SER A 587 -3.22 10.28 -10.79
CA SER A 587 -3.31 10.42 -12.25
C SER A 587 -2.46 11.60 -12.69
N LEU A 588 -1.85 11.47 -13.85
CA LEU A 588 -1.22 12.57 -14.60
C LEU A 588 -1.51 12.36 -16.06
N VAL A 589 -2.08 13.36 -16.69
CA VAL A 589 -2.45 13.34 -18.10
C VAL A 589 -1.88 14.59 -18.76
N ASP A 590 -1.01 14.40 -19.75
CA ASP A 590 -0.41 15.46 -20.56
C ASP A 590 -0.48 15.12 -22.05
N ALA A 591 0.18 15.92 -22.87
CA ALA A 591 0.20 15.71 -24.33
C ALA A 591 1.00 14.46 -24.75
N ASP A 592 1.90 13.98 -23.91
CA ASP A 592 2.82 12.90 -24.25
C ASP A 592 2.27 11.54 -23.84
N LYS A 593 1.64 11.47 -22.66
CA LYS A 593 1.14 10.21 -22.09
C LYS A 593 0.04 10.42 -21.05
N THR A 594 -0.60 9.34 -20.65
CA THR A 594 -1.33 9.24 -19.40
C THR A 594 -0.60 8.30 -18.44
N ARG A 595 -0.54 8.69 -17.17
CA ARG A 595 -0.06 7.89 -16.05
C ARG A 595 -1.20 7.66 -15.07
N PHE A 596 -1.44 6.42 -14.72
CA PHE A 596 -2.50 6.05 -13.80
C PHE A 596 -1.96 5.15 -12.69
N ASP A 597 -2.03 5.61 -11.47
CA ASP A 597 -1.65 4.88 -10.27
C ASP A 597 -2.91 4.32 -9.61
N PHE A 598 -2.93 3.03 -9.32
CA PHE A 598 -4.13 2.35 -8.82
C PHE A 598 -3.82 1.28 -7.79
N SER A 599 -4.83 0.96 -6.98
CA SER A 599 -4.73 -0.10 -5.97
C SER A 599 -4.77 -1.49 -6.61
N HIS A 600 -3.67 -2.23 -6.50
CA HIS A 600 -3.57 -3.65 -6.88
C HIS A 600 -2.33 -4.27 -6.23
N ASN A 601 -2.44 -5.50 -5.77
CA ASN A 601 -1.44 -6.17 -4.93
C ASN A 601 -0.40 -7.00 -5.70
N ALA A 602 -0.63 -7.26 -6.98
CA ALA A 602 0.24 -8.08 -7.82
C ALA A 602 0.68 -7.33 -9.09
N PRO A 603 1.79 -7.71 -9.75
CA PRO A 603 2.10 -7.23 -11.10
C PRO A 603 0.97 -7.57 -12.08
N VAL A 604 0.65 -6.64 -12.96
CA VAL A 604 -0.29 -6.91 -14.06
C VAL A 604 0.44 -7.72 -15.13
N THR A 605 -0.08 -8.89 -15.45
CA THR A 605 0.57 -9.80 -16.40
C THR A 605 0.45 -9.29 -17.83
N ASP A 606 1.34 -9.75 -18.73
CA ASP A 606 1.28 -9.40 -20.16
C ASP A 606 -0.05 -9.80 -20.81
N ASP A 607 -0.68 -10.90 -20.36
CA ASP A 607 -2.00 -11.31 -20.83
C ASP A 607 -3.10 -10.35 -20.38
N GLN A 608 -3.05 -9.92 -19.13
CA GLN A 608 -3.98 -8.91 -18.59
C GLN A 608 -3.79 -7.56 -19.27
N ILE A 609 -2.54 -7.14 -19.54
CA ILE A 609 -2.25 -5.92 -20.29
C ILE A 609 -2.88 -6.00 -21.68
N ARG A 610 -2.71 -7.12 -22.41
CA ARG A 610 -3.34 -7.33 -23.71
C ARG A 610 -4.86 -7.24 -23.63
N GLN A 611 -5.49 -7.88 -22.68
CA GLN A 611 -6.94 -7.83 -22.47
C GLN A 611 -7.43 -6.38 -22.22
N ILE A 612 -6.72 -5.62 -21.38
CA ILE A 612 -7.04 -4.21 -21.11
C ILE A 612 -6.94 -3.39 -22.39
N GLU A 613 -5.87 -3.56 -23.17
CA GLU A 613 -5.68 -2.88 -24.45
C GLU A 613 -6.78 -3.25 -25.46
N GLU A 614 -7.17 -4.50 -25.52
CA GLU A 614 -8.26 -4.97 -26.39
C GLU A 614 -9.60 -4.33 -26.03
N ILE A 615 -9.94 -4.27 -24.74
CA ILE A 615 -11.17 -3.63 -24.26
C ILE A 615 -11.17 -2.14 -24.61
N VAL A 616 -10.09 -1.43 -24.31
CA VAL A 616 -10.00 0.01 -24.58
C VAL A 616 -10.07 0.30 -26.09
N ASN A 617 -9.32 -0.44 -26.91
CA ASN A 617 -9.34 -0.24 -28.37
C ASN A 617 -10.69 -0.65 -28.99
N ALA A 618 -11.40 -1.63 -28.43
CA ALA A 618 -12.77 -1.97 -28.87
C ALA A 618 -13.74 -0.80 -28.60
N GLU A 619 -13.66 -0.14 -27.44
CA GLU A 619 -14.45 1.06 -27.15
C GLU A 619 -14.09 2.24 -28.09
N ILE A 620 -12.81 2.39 -28.44
CA ILE A 620 -12.36 3.39 -29.40
C ILE A 620 -12.96 3.11 -30.79
N LEU A 621 -12.89 1.87 -31.23
CA LEU A 621 -13.42 1.45 -32.54
C LEU A 621 -14.95 1.55 -32.63
N ALA A 622 -15.66 1.40 -31.51
CA ALA A 622 -17.11 1.60 -31.44
C ALA A 622 -17.53 3.04 -31.75
N ASN A 623 -16.62 4.00 -31.66
CA ASN A 623 -16.82 5.40 -31.99
C ASN A 623 -18.08 6.01 -31.37
N ALA A 624 -18.33 5.71 -30.11
CA ALA A 624 -19.49 6.20 -29.35
C ALA A 624 -19.33 7.70 -29.03
N PRO A 625 -20.44 8.47 -28.94
CA PRO A 625 -20.39 9.87 -28.53
C PRO A 625 -20.00 9.99 -27.05
N THR A 626 -19.24 11.07 -26.73
CA THR A 626 -18.98 11.48 -25.36
C THR A 626 -20.06 12.47 -24.93
N VAL A 627 -20.69 12.22 -23.77
CA VAL A 627 -21.75 13.08 -23.24
C VAL A 627 -21.33 13.58 -21.85
N ALA A 628 -21.38 14.89 -21.67
CA ALA A 628 -21.16 15.52 -20.37
C ALA A 628 -22.45 16.21 -19.91
N ALA A 629 -22.84 15.98 -18.67
CA ALA A 629 -24.02 16.60 -18.05
C ALA A 629 -23.68 17.11 -16.67
N VAL A 630 -24.18 18.29 -16.29
CA VAL A 630 -24.08 18.83 -14.94
C VAL A 630 -25.36 18.47 -14.20
N MET A 631 -25.22 17.87 -13.03
CA MET A 631 -26.35 17.46 -12.19
C MET A 631 -25.96 17.43 -10.72
N PRO A 632 -26.93 17.42 -9.79
CA PRO A 632 -26.66 17.25 -8.36
C PRO A 632 -25.86 15.98 -8.08
N PHE A 633 -24.93 16.03 -7.13
CA PHE A 633 -24.04 14.90 -6.78
C PHE A 633 -24.82 13.60 -6.49
N ASP A 634 -25.91 13.69 -5.72
CA ASP A 634 -26.71 12.52 -5.39
C ASP A 634 -27.38 11.87 -6.61
N ASP A 635 -27.79 12.66 -7.58
CA ASP A 635 -28.40 12.16 -8.82
C ASP A 635 -27.31 11.54 -9.72
N ALA A 636 -26.10 12.10 -9.70
CA ALA A 636 -24.96 11.53 -10.39
C ALA A 636 -24.63 10.12 -9.85
N VAL A 637 -24.54 9.96 -8.54
CA VAL A 637 -24.29 8.66 -7.89
C VAL A 637 -25.43 7.67 -8.18
N LYS A 638 -26.69 8.09 -8.06
CA LYS A 638 -27.87 7.24 -8.40
C LYS A 638 -27.85 6.81 -9.86
N SER A 639 -27.32 7.62 -10.75
CA SER A 639 -27.20 7.31 -12.18
C SER A 639 -26.09 6.29 -12.49
N GLY A 640 -25.35 5.81 -11.49
CA GLY A 640 -24.23 4.88 -11.60
C GLY A 640 -22.91 5.54 -11.97
N ALA A 641 -22.78 6.86 -11.85
CA ALA A 641 -21.51 7.55 -12.06
C ALA A 641 -20.51 7.19 -10.95
N MET A 642 -19.29 6.86 -11.34
CA MET A 642 -18.22 6.58 -10.40
C MET A 642 -17.65 7.88 -9.86
N ALA A 643 -17.70 8.04 -8.54
CA ALA A 643 -17.03 9.11 -7.81
C ALA A 643 -15.70 8.60 -7.24
N LEU A 644 -14.65 9.39 -7.32
CA LEU A 644 -13.36 9.05 -6.73
C LEU A 644 -13.42 9.20 -5.21
N PHE A 645 -12.93 8.20 -4.49
CA PHE A 645 -12.91 8.21 -3.04
C PHE A 645 -11.94 9.30 -2.52
N GLY A 646 -12.44 10.18 -1.64
CA GLY A 646 -11.64 11.17 -0.92
C GLY A 646 -11.56 12.54 -1.58
N GLU A 647 -12.22 12.78 -2.71
CA GLU A 647 -12.38 14.11 -3.28
C GLU A 647 -13.61 14.82 -2.72
N LYS A 648 -13.49 16.13 -2.47
CA LYS A 648 -14.63 16.98 -2.12
C LYS A 648 -15.29 17.45 -3.41
N TYR A 649 -16.52 17.04 -3.63
CA TYR A 649 -17.33 17.48 -4.75
C TYR A 649 -18.21 18.65 -4.34
N ALA A 650 -18.50 19.55 -5.29
CA ALA A 650 -19.53 20.57 -5.14
C ALA A 650 -20.92 19.94 -5.18
N ASP A 651 -21.95 20.71 -4.80
CA ASP A 651 -23.35 20.26 -4.85
C ASP A 651 -23.76 19.82 -6.26
N ASP A 652 -23.29 20.55 -7.29
CA ASP A 652 -23.43 20.18 -8.70
C ASP A 652 -22.11 19.64 -9.25
N VAL A 653 -22.17 18.49 -9.91
CA VAL A 653 -21.02 17.80 -10.48
C VAL A 653 -21.17 17.54 -11.97
N ARG A 654 -20.05 17.54 -12.69
CA ARG A 654 -20.02 17.19 -14.11
C ARG A 654 -19.83 15.68 -14.27
N VAL A 655 -20.87 15.00 -14.77
CA VAL A 655 -20.85 13.57 -15.11
C VAL A 655 -20.42 13.42 -16.55
N LEU A 656 -19.38 12.64 -16.79
CA LEU A 656 -18.89 12.28 -18.11
C LEU A 656 -19.30 10.84 -18.44
N SER A 657 -19.96 10.64 -19.56
CA SER A 657 -20.20 9.32 -20.17
C SER A 657 -19.35 9.21 -21.44
N ILE A 658 -18.43 8.27 -21.47
CA ILE A 658 -17.52 8.01 -22.58
C ILE A 658 -17.49 6.51 -22.87
N GLY A 659 -17.97 6.11 -24.07
CA GLY A 659 -18.22 4.70 -24.33
C GLY A 659 -19.12 4.10 -23.24
N THR A 660 -18.65 3.04 -22.60
CA THR A 660 -19.33 2.37 -21.49
C THR A 660 -18.85 2.85 -20.09
N SER A 661 -17.91 3.79 -20.02
CA SER A 661 -17.47 4.41 -18.76
C SER A 661 -18.36 5.60 -18.40
N LYS A 662 -18.68 5.75 -17.10
CA LYS A 662 -19.44 6.87 -16.55
C LYS A 662 -18.82 7.32 -15.24
N GLU A 663 -18.19 8.50 -15.23
CA GLU A 663 -17.40 9.00 -14.11
C GLU A 663 -17.61 10.50 -13.87
N LEU A 664 -17.32 10.98 -12.66
CA LEU A 664 -17.26 12.41 -12.36
C LEU A 664 -15.94 12.96 -12.88
N CYS A 665 -15.99 13.92 -13.83
CA CYS A 665 -14.79 14.51 -14.39
C CYS A 665 -14.99 15.95 -14.88
N GLY A 666 -14.14 16.88 -14.41
CA GLY A 666 -14.09 18.27 -14.85
C GLY A 666 -13.08 18.56 -15.98
N GLY A 667 -12.40 17.53 -16.49
CA GLY A 667 -11.40 17.67 -17.55
C GLY A 667 -11.94 17.89 -18.95
N THR A 668 -11.04 18.07 -19.93
CA THR A 668 -11.38 18.17 -21.35
C THR A 668 -11.27 16.79 -22.03
N HIS A 669 -12.24 16.47 -22.90
CA HIS A 669 -12.37 15.15 -23.51
C HIS A 669 -12.67 15.20 -25.00
N VAL A 670 -12.47 14.06 -25.68
CA VAL A 670 -12.85 13.88 -27.08
C VAL A 670 -14.38 13.95 -27.24
N THR A 671 -14.84 14.30 -28.43
CA THR A 671 -16.28 14.30 -28.75
C THR A 671 -16.82 12.91 -29.02
N ARG A 672 -15.98 12.01 -29.49
CA ARG A 672 -16.30 10.60 -29.76
C ARG A 672 -15.10 9.72 -29.35
N THR A 673 -15.36 8.50 -28.92
CA THR A 673 -14.30 7.56 -28.53
C THR A 673 -13.31 7.28 -29.66
N GLY A 674 -13.76 7.31 -30.92
CA GLY A 674 -12.90 7.14 -32.10
C GLY A 674 -11.84 8.21 -32.29
N ASP A 675 -12.05 9.42 -31.75
CA ASP A 675 -11.08 10.53 -31.79
C ASP A 675 -9.81 10.24 -30.97
N ILE A 676 -9.85 9.27 -30.07
CA ILE A 676 -8.68 8.82 -29.28
C ILE A 676 -7.63 8.20 -30.20
N GLY A 677 -8.07 7.50 -31.24
CA GLY A 677 -7.20 6.74 -32.12
C GLY A 677 -6.71 5.44 -31.47
N LEU A 678 -5.46 5.09 -31.68
CA LEU A 678 -4.86 3.88 -31.11
C LEU A 678 -4.49 4.11 -29.62
N PHE A 679 -4.70 3.12 -28.78
CA PHE A 679 -4.30 3.08 -27.36
C PHE A 679 -3.26 1.98 -27.12
N LYS A 680 -2.17 2.31 -26.42
CA LYS A 680 -1.11 1.35 -26.05
C LYS A 680 -0.58 1.62 -24.65
N ILE A 681 -0.52 0.58 -23.81
CA ILE A 681 0.20 0.62 -22.53
C ILE A 681 1.68 0.40 -22.82
N VAL A 682 2.54 1.28 -22.28
CA VAL A 682 3.99 1.26 -22.52
C VAL A 682 4.81 0.95 -21.29
N VAL A 683 4.24 1.17 -20.09
CA VAL A 683 4.89 0.88 -18.80
C VAL A 683 3.86 0.27 -17.86
N GLU A 684 4.30 -0.77 -17.13
CA GLU A 684 3.65 -1.31 -15.95
C GLU A 684 4.70 -1.49 -14.86
N ALA A 685 4.47 -0.93 -13.65
CA ALA A 685 5.42 -0.98 -12.55
C ALA A 685 4.75 -0.87 -11.18
N GLY A 686 5.44 -1.36 -10.14
CA GLY A 686 5.08 -1.07 -8.74
C GLY A 686 5.60 0.31 -8.32
N VAL A 687 4.76 1.08 -7.62
CA VAL A 687 5.11 2.41 -7.08
C VAL A 687 5.29 2.35 -5.58
N ALA A 688 4.38 1.67 -4.92
CA ALA A 688 4.38 1.43 -3.47
C ALA A 688 3.71 0.10 -3.16
N ALA A 689 3.74 -0.31 -1.91
CA ALA A 689 3.02 -1.52 -1.50
C ALA A 689 1.53 -1.39 -1.82
N GLY A 690 1.00 -2.33 -2.62
CA GLY A 690 -0.39 -2.34 -3.04
C GLY A 690 -0.78 -1.25 -4.05
N ILE A 691 0.19 -0.54 -4.64
CA ILE A 691 -0.07 0.47 -5.68
C ILE A 691 0.74 0.12 -6.93
N ARG A 692 0.03 -0.06 -8.04
CA ARG A 692 0.60 -0.27 -9.37
C ARG A 692 0.45 0.99 -10.21
N ARG A 693 1.31 1.15 -11.17
CA ARG A 693 1.31 2.23 -12.15
C ARG A 693 1.24 1.66 -13.55
N VAL A 694 0.38 2.21 -14.38
CA VAL A 694 0.43 2.03 -15.83
C VAL A 694 0.64 3.39 -16.49
N GLU A 695 1.48 3.41 -17.54
CA GLU A 695 1.61 4.54 -18.43
C GLU A 695 1.15 4.11 -19.84
N ALA A 696 0.33 4.94 -20.47
CA ALA A 696 -0.22 4.65 -21.77
C ALA A 696 -0.15 5.88 -22.70
N ILE A 697 -0.18 5.63 -23.96
CA ILE A 697 -0.11 6.63 -25.03
C ILE A 697 -1.24 6.40 -26.03
N THR A 698 -1.64 7.46 -26.71
CA THR A 698 -2.76 7.41 -27.66
C THR A 698 -2.43 8.07 -29.00
N GLY A 699 -3.28 7.83 -30.00
CA GLY A 699 -3.28 8.49 -31.30
C GLY A 699 -1.92 8.43 -32.01
N ASP A 700 -1.43 9.57 -32.41
CA ASP A 700 -0.16 9.72 -33.13
C ASP A 700 1.06 9.31 -32.28
N ASN A 701 1.06 9.51 -30.98
CA ASN A 701 2.14 9.03 -30.10
C ASN A 701 2.19 7.50 -30.07
N ALA A 702 1.05 6.83 -30.04
CA ALA A 702 0.97 5.36 -30.10
C ALA A 702 1.42 4.84 -31.47
N LEU A 703 1.04 5.51 -32.57
CA LEU A 703 1.50 5.16 -33.89
C LEU A 703 3.02 5.28 -34.02
N HIS A 704 3.59 6.40 -33.61
CA HIS A 704 5.04 6.62 -33.65
C HIS A 704 5.81 5.58 -32.82
N TYR A 705 5.27 5.22 -31.65
CA TYR A 705 5.85 4.18 -30.81
C TYR A 705 5.89 2.82 -31.52
N LEU A 706 4.81 2.41 -32.18
CA LEU A 706 4.75 1.16 -32.91
C LEU A 706 5.68 1.17 -34.14
N GLN A 707 5.74 2.29 -34.87
CA GLN A 707 6.67 2.46 -36.00
C GLN A 707 8.12 2.36 -35.53
N ALA A 708 8.47 2.94 -34.38
CA ALA A 708 9.82 2.82 -33.80
C ALA A 708 10.13 1.40 -33.36
N LEU A 709 9.16 0.65 -32.82
CA LEU A 709 9.34 -0.77 -32.51
C LEU A 709 9.56 -1.61 -33.76
N ASP A 710 8.76 -1.39 -34.84
CA ASP A 710 8.90 -2.07 -36.09
C ASP A 710 10.27 -1.80 -36.74
N ALA A 711 10.70 -0.53 -36.74
CA ALA A 711 12.04 -0.17 -37.22
C ALA A 711 13.16 -0.87 -36.49
N ARG A 712 13.10 -0.94 -35.12
CA ARG A 712 14.09 -1.66 -34.31
C ARG A 712 14.08 -3.17 -34.56
N LEU A 713 12.90 -3.76 -34.77
CA LEU A 713 12.76 -5.17 -35.11
C LEU A 713 13.40 -5.48 -36.44
N ASN A 714 13.15 -4.63 -37.45
CA ASN A 714 13.76 -4.75 -38.77
C ASN A 714 15.28 -4.56 -38.74
N GLU A 715 15.79 -3.61 -37.97
CA GLU A 715 17.24 -3.41 -37.77
C GLU A 715 17.89 -4.64 -37.09
N ALA A 716 17.29 -5.19 -36.07
CA ALA A 716 17.78 -6.40 -35.41
C ALA A 716 17.79 -7.61 -36.36
N ALA A 717 16.73 -7.77 -37.14
CA ALA A 717 16.63 -8.83 -38.17
C ALA A 717 17.72 -8.67 -39.22
N ALA A 718 17.93 -7.46 -39.75
CA ALA A 718 18.97 -7.15 -40.71
C ALA A 718 20.38 -7.45 -40.19
N ALA A 719 20.66 -7.10 -38.91
CA ALA A 719 21.95 -7.40 -38.24
C ALA A 719 22.24 -8.92 -38.20
N LEU A 720 21.21 -9.74 -38.09
CA LEU A 720 21.33 -11.21 -38.09
C LEU A 720 21.09 -11.82 -39.49
N ARG A 721 20.93 -11.01 -40.51
CA ARG A 721 20.59 -11.44 -41.89
C ARG A 721 19.38 -12.39 -41.96
N ALA A 722 18.32 -12.02 -41.24
CA ALA A 722 17.07 -12.77 -41.15
C ALA A 722 15.89 -11.88 -41.50
N GLN A 723 14.73 -12.49 -41.78
CA GLN A 723 13.47 -11.76 -41.81
C GLN A 723 12.99 -11.53 -40.36
N PRO A 724 12.18 -10.48 -40.06
CA PRO A 724 11.64 -10.24 -38.72
C PRO A 724 10.93 -11.44 -38.09
N THR A 725 10.21 -12.22 -38.88
CA THR A 725 9.52 -13.46 -38.49
C THR A 725 10.47 -14.60 -38.11
N GLU A 726 11.69 -14.56 -38.58
CA GLU A 726 12.72 -15.59 -38.36
C GLU A 726 13.74 -15.17 -37.30
N LEU A 727 13.58 -14.00 -36.67
CA LEU A 727 14.54 -13.41 -35.72
C LEU A 727 14.83 -14.33 -34.55
N VAL A 728 13.80 -14.85 -33.89
CA VAL A 728 13.95 -15.70 -32.70
C VAL A 728 14.65 -17.03 -33.03
N PRO A 729 14.26 -17.78 -34.10
CA PRO A 729 15.02 -18.95 -34.53
C PRO A 729 16.48 -18.64 -34.89
N ARG A 730 16.73 -17.48 -35.54
CA ARG A 730 18.08 -17.08 -35.92
C ARG A 730 18.98 -16.76 -34.73
N ILE A 731 18.43 -16.09 -33.70
CA ILE A 731 19.15 -15.87 -32.43
C ILE A 731 19.55 -17.22 -31.81
N GLY A 732 18.61 -18.18 -31.76
CA GLY A 732 18.91 -19.53 -31.26
C GLY A 732 20.02 -20.23 -32.04
N GLN A 733 20.03 -20.11 -33.38
CA GLN A 733 21.09 -20.65 -34.20
C GLN A 733 22.46 -20.02 -33.92
N VAL A 734 22.50 -18.68 -33.79
CA VAL A 734 23.77 -17.97 -33.46
C VAL A 734 24.27 -18.37 -32.08
N GLN A 735 23.42 -18.49 -31.07
CA GLN A 735 23.80 -18.95 -29.74
C GLN A 735 24.38 -20.38 -29.78
N GLU A 736 23.79 -21.30 -30.55
CA GLU A 736 24.31 -22.65 -30.67
C GLU A 736 25.67 -22.70 -31.46
N GLN A 737 25.81 -21.85 -32.48
CA GLN A 737 27.08 -21.67 -33.18
C GLN A 737 28.18 -21.18 -32.23
N VAL A 738 27.87 -20.17 -31.40
CA VAL A 738 28.84 -19.66 -30.42
C VAL A 738 29.27 -20.77 -29.47
N ARG A 739 28.32 -21.52 -28.90
CA ARG A 739 28.66 -22.68 -28.03
C ARG A 739 29.52 -23.73 -28.71
N THR A 740 29.22 -24.00 -29.97
CA THR A 740 29.99 -24.97 -30.76
C THR A 740 31.40 -24.47 -30.98
N LEU A 741 31.57 -23.21 -31.39
CA LEU A 741 32.89 -22.59 -31.61
C LEU A 741 33.71 -22.50 -30.31
N GLU A 742 33.07 -22.21 -29.17
CA GLU A 742 33.74 -22.22 -27.87
C GLU A 742 34.30 -23.61 -27.52
N LYS A 743 33.48 -24.67 -27.74
CA LYS A 743 33.96 -26.07 -27.56
C LYS A 743 35.07 -26.45 -28.51
N GLU A 744 34.98 -26.05 -29.76
CA GLU A 744 36.05 -26.31 -30.77
C GLU A 744 37.34 -25.56 -30.41
N LEU A 745 37.23 -24.31 -29.95
CA LEU A 745 38.38 -23.51 -29.51
C LEU A 745 39.04 -24.17 -28.29
N GLU A 746 38.27 -24.64 -27.31
CA GLU A 746 38.80 -25.36 -26.14
C GLU A 746 39.51 -26.64 -26.56
N LYS A 747 38.91 -27.40 -27.50
CA LYS A 747 39.52 -28.62 -28.02
C LYS A 747 40.80 -28.36 -28.79
N LEU A 748 40.85 -27.29 -29.60
CA LEU A 748 42.05 -26.90 -30.36
C LEU A 748 43.17 -26.42 -29.42
N LYS A 749 42.84 -25.65 -28.38
CA LYS A 749 43.79 -25.23 -27.35
C LYS A 749 44.41 -26.43 -26.62
N SER A 750 43.56 -27.39 -26.23
CA SER A 750 44.01 -28.63 -25.57
C SER A 750 44.93 -29.48 -26.50
N LYS A 751 44.58 -29.59 -27.80
CA LYS A 751 45.44 -30.29 -28.77
C LYS A 751 46.79 -29.61 -28.97
N LEU A 752 46.81 -28.27 -29.08
CA LEU A 752 48.03 -27.50 -29.21
C LEU A 752 48.96 -27.71 -28.02
N ALA A 753 48.46 -27.58 -26.82
CA ALA A 753 49.22 -27.78 -25.60
C ALA A 753 49.70 -29.23 -25.45
N SER A 754 48.90 -30.23 -25.88
CA SER A 754 49.33 -31.65 -25.88
C SER A 754 50.48 -31.90 -26.86
N SER A 755 50.41 -31.29 -28.06
CA SER A 755 51.49 -31.38 -29.07
C SER A 755 52.81 -30.73 -28.57
N GLN A 756 52.71 -29.55 -27.97
CA GLN A 756 53.85 -28.90 -27.34
C GLN A 756 54.38 -29.72 -26.17
N GLY A 757 53.55 -30.36 -25.37
CA GLY A 757 53.98 -31.26 -24.29
C GLY A 757 54.77 -32.46 -24.75
N ASP A 758 54.47 -33.03 -25.94
CA ASP A 758 55.14 -34.14 -26.50
C ASP A 758 56.56 -33.75 -26.95
N GLU A 759 56.80 -32.56 -27.54
CA GLU A 759 58.11 -32.02 -27.89
C GLU A 759 58.95 -31.69 -26.64
N LEU A 760 58.30 -31.30 -25.54
CA LEU A 760 58.96 -30.94 -24.29
C LEU A 760 59.61 -32.12 -23.58
N VAL A 761 59.18 -33.34 -23.79
CA VAL A 761 59.81 -34.54 -23.18
C VAL A 761 61.30 -34.63 -23.57
N SER A 762 61.68 -34.25 -24.81
CA SER A 762 63.06 -34.25 -25.29
C SER A 762 63.93 -33.15 -24.70
N GLN A 763 63.32 -32.12 -24.08
CA GLN A 763 64.00 -30.99 -23.45
C GLN A 763 64.31 -31.24 -21.95
N ALA A 764 63.83 -32.34 -21.40
CA ALA A 764 64.09 -32.68 -20.02
C ALA A 764 65.59 -32.98 -19.77
N VAL A 765 66.14 -32.31 -18.78
CA VAL A 765 67.58 -32.46 -18.41
C VAL A 765 67.71 -33.48 -17.28
N ASP A 766 68.60 -34.41 -17.38
CA ASP A 766 68.88 -35.35 -16.29
C ASP A 766 69.79 -34.70 -15.24
N VAL A 767 69.32 -34.67 -14.01
CA VAL A 767 70.07 -34.13 -12.88
C VAL A 767 70.17 -35.22 -11.80
N LYS A 768 71.29 -35.92 -11.76
CA LYS A 768 71.55 -37.02 -10.82
C LYS A 768 70.47 -38.12 -10.81
N GLY A 769 69.92 -38.46 -11.98
CA GLY A 769 68.83 -39.45 -12.17
C GLY A 769 67.42 -38.92 -12.04
N LEU A 770 67.27 -37.64 -11.84
CA LEU A 770 65.94 -36.95 -11.84
C LEU A 770 65.79 -36.10 -13.12
N LYS A 771 64.76 -36.31 -13.89
CA LYS A 771 64.42 -35.49 -15.07
C LYS A 771 63.86 -34.14 -14.68
N VAL A 772 64.52 -33.05 -15.07
CA VAL A 772 64.07 -31.68 -14.78
C VAL A 772 63.59 -31.04 -16.07
N LEU A 773 62.35 -30.53 -16.04
CA LEU A 773 61.71 -29.84 -17.18
C LEU A 773 61.15 -28.53 -16.73
N ALA A 774 61.49 -27.43 -17.37
CA ALA A 774 60.88 -26.11 -17.15
C ALA A 774 60.52 -25.47 -18.49
N ALA A 775 59.25 -25.26 -18.78
CA ALA A 775 58.85 -24.80 -20.08
C ALA A 775 57.60 -23.90 -20.01
N GLN A 776 57.45 -23.03 -21.01
CA GLN A 776 56.25 -22.24 -21.24
C GLN A 776 55.46 -22.92 -22.35
N LEU A 777 54.14 -23.02 -22.13
CA LEU A 777 53.12 -23.46 -23.09
C LEU A 777 52.35 -22.27 -23.63
N GLU A 778 52.37 -22.04 -24.91
CA GLU A 778 51.60 -20.97 -25.52
C GLU A 778 50.10 -21.32 -25.61
N GLY A 779 49.23 -20.37 -25.26
CA GLY A 779 47.79 -20.53 -25.38
C GLY A 779 47.15 -21.53 -24.41
N ALA A 780 47.91 -22.05 -23.42
CA ALA A 780 47.40 -22.97 -22.43
C ALA A 780 46.73 -22.22 -21.25
N ASP A 781 45.57 -22.70 -20.80
CA ASP A 781 44.96 -22.31 -19.55
C ASP A 781 45.41 -23.21 -18.38
N VAL A 782 44.96 -22.87 -17.16
CA VAL A 782 45.34 -23.61 -15.94
C VAL A 782 44.93 -25.09 -15.99
N LYS A 783 43.83 -25.41 -16.63
CA LYS A 783 43.33 -26.79 -16.79
C LYS A 783 44.22 -27.55 -17.75
N THR A 784 44.56 -26.94 -18.87
CA THR A 784 45.44 -27.51 -19.88
C THR A 784 46.86 -27.73 -19.33
N LEU A 785 47.39 -26.76 -18.57
CA LEU A 785 48.67 -26.94 -17.86
C LEU A 785 48.67 -28.17 -16.95
N ARG A 786 47.56 -28.40 -16.23
CA ARG A 786 47.40 -29.54 -15.32
C ARG A 786 47.36 -30.87 -16.06
N GLU A 787 46.54 -30.95 -17.11
CA GLU A 787 46.45 -32.16 -17.94
C GLU A 787 47.80 -32.51 -18.62
N THR A 788 48.52 -31.48 -19.07
CA THR A 788 49.85 -31.66 -19.64
C THR A 788 50.88 -32.07 -18.59
N MET A 789 50.79 -31.49 -17.38
CA MET A 789 51.65 -31.89 -16.25
C MET A 789 51.49 -33.38 -15.90
N ASP A 790 50.26 -33.86 -15.80
CA ASP A 790 49.99 -35.27 -15.48
C ASP A 790 50.60 -36.21 -16.57
N LYS A 791 50.39 -35.88 -17.85
CA LYS A 791 50.98 -36.64 -18.97
C LYS A 791 52.52 -36.62 -18.97
N LEU A 792 53.14 -35.51 -18.67
CA LEU A 792 54.60 -35.38 -18.59
C LEU A 792 55.15 -36.16 -17.40
N LYS A 793 54.52 -36.18 -16.28
CA LYS A 793 54.91 -37.01 -15.12
C LYS A 793 54.90 -38.50 -15.46
N ASP A 794 53.88 -38.97 -16.15
CA ASP A 794 53.75 -40.35 -16.59
C ASP A 794 54.82 -40.71 -17.58
N LYS A 795 55.16 -39.84 -18.54
CA LYS A 795 56.19 -40.09 -19.56
C LYS A 795 57.60 -40.02 -19.02
N LEU A 796 57.95 -39.13 -18.12
CA LEU A 796 59.26 -38.91 -17.59
C LEU A 796 59.58 -39.80 -16.39
N GLN A 797 58.60 -40.41 -15.74
CA GLN A 797 58.60 -41.40 -14.64
C GLN A 797 59.29 -40.92 -13.35
N SER A 798 60.48 -40.32 -13.39
CA SER A 798 61.18 -39.69 -12.27
C SER A 798 61.48 -38.24 -12.65
N ALA A 799 60.68 -37.29 -12.18
CA ALA A 799 60.79 -35.92 -12.71
C ALA A 799 60.35 -34.82 -11.72
N ALA A 800 60.94 -33.64 -11.90
CA ALA A 800 60.52 -32.37 -11.35
C ALA A 800 60.23 -31.42 -12.53
N ILE A 801 59.00 -31.00 -12.66
CA ILE A 801 58.49 -30.29 -13.84
C ILE A 801 57.86 -28.96 -13.41
N VAL A 802 58.16 -27.89 -14.16
CA VAL A 802 57.45 -26.61 -14.07
C VAL A 802 56.93 -26.25 -15.45
N LEU A 803 55.64 -26.03 -15.52
CA LEU A 803 54.95 -25.49 -16.69
C LEU A 803 54.37 -24.11 -16.40
N ALA A 804 54.50 -23.24 -17.39
CA ALA A 804 54.00 -21.88 -17.31
C ALA A 804 53.15 -21.53 -18.53
N ALA A 805 52.15 -20.68 -18.34
CA ALA A 805 51.44 -20.04 -19.43
C ALA A 805 51.23 -18.54 -19.13
N VAL A 806 51.19 -17.76 -20.18
CA VAL A 806 50.93 -16.32 -20.09
C VAL A 806 49.65 -16.02 -20.85
N ALA A 807 48.65 -15.42 -20.14
CA ALA A 807 47.43 -14.94 -20.72
C ALA A 807 47.03 -13.59 -20.08
N ASP A 808 46.62 -12.61 -20.89
CA ASP A 808 46.23 -11.28 -20.45
C ASP A 808 47.19 -10.58 -19.49
N GLY A 809 48.52 -10.75 -19.75
CA GLY A 809 49.55 -10.14 -18.95
C GLY A 809 49.78 -10.80 -17.58
N LYS A 810 49.16 -11.94 -17.29
CA LYS A 810 49.33 -12.74 -16.08
C LYS A 810 50.03 -14.05 -16.37
N VAL A 811 50.87 -14.48 -15.44
CA VAL A 811 51.57 -15.76 -15.50
C VAL A 811 50.79 -16.78 -14.65
N SER A 812 50.48 -17.92 -15.23
CA SER A 812 49.99 -19.11 -14.54
C SER A 812 51.08 -20.16 -14.48
N LEU A 813 51.34 -20.70 -13.30
CA LEU A 813 52.40 -21.67 -13.04
C LEU A 813 51.82 -22.94 -12.43
N ILE A 814 52.35 -24.07 -12.85
CA ILE A 814 52.12 -25.36 -12.20
C ILE A 814 53.46 -26.10 -12.07
N ALA A 815 53.71 -26.63 -10.91
CA ALA A 815 54.85 -27.55 -10.68
C ALA A 815 54.33 -28.94 -10.30
N GLY A 816 54.97 -29.95 -10.84
CA GLY A 816 54.67 -31.33 -10.52
C GLY A 816 55.97 -32.09 -10.22
N VAL A 817 55.94 -32.90 -9.22
CA VAL A 817 57.08 -33.80 -8.83
C VAL A 817 56.52 -35.23 -8.73
N THR A 818 57.24 -36.20 -9.27
CA THR A 818 56.88 -37.62 -9.20
C THR A 818 57.03 -38.15 -7.76
N ALA A 819 56.21 -39.12 -7.37
CA ALA A 819 56.16 -39.60 -6.00
C ALA A 819 57.49 -40.03 -5.41
N ASP A 820 58.32 -40.65 -6.21
CA ASP A 820 59.73 -41.10 -5.86
C ASP A 820 60.69 -39.95 -5.55
N ALA A 821 60.47 -38.77 -6.11
CA ALA A 821 61.28 -37.58 -5.96
C ALA A 821 60.81 -36.58 -4.91
N THR A 822 59.60 -36.75 -4.37
CA THR A 822 58.98 -35.79 -3.39
C THR A 822 59.76 -35.68 -2.07
N SER A 823 60.55 -36.65 -1.71
CA SER A 823 61.41 -36.60 -0.54
C SER A 823 62.62 -35.65 -0.70
N LYS A 824 63.03 -35.38 -1.92
CA LYS A 824 64.12 -34.47 -2.26
C LYS A 824 63.64 -33.11 -2.71
N VAL A 825 62.67 -33.08 -3.57
CA VAL A 825 62.11 -31.85 -4.16
C VAL A 825 60.56 -31.83 -3.92
N LYS A 826 60.08 -30.76 -3.37
CA LYS A 826 58.59 -30.55 -3.17
C LYS A 826 58.07 -29.58 -4.20
N ALA A 827 56.95 -29.93 -4.85
CA ALA A 827 56.32 -29.09 -5.87
C ALA A 827 55.96 -27.71 -5.35
N GLY A 828 55.54 -27.58 -4.07
CA GLY A 828 55.24 -26.31 -3.46
C GLY A 828 56.43 -25.37 -3.32
N GLU A 829 57.60 -25.91 -3.01
CA GLU A 829 58.87 -25.12 -2.94
C GLU A 829 59.28 -24.73 -4.34
N LEU A 830 59.25 -25.67 -5.30
CA LEU A 830 59.61 -25.48 -6.69
C LEU A 830 58.72 -24.40 -7.39
N VAL A 831 57.45 -24.49 -7.27
CA VAL A 831 56.53 -23.49 -7.85
C VAL A 831 56.76 -22.12 -7.25
N ASN A 832 56.99 -22.05 -5.92
CA ASN A 832 57.20 -20.79 -5.23
C ASN A 832 58.50 -20.11 -5.60
N PHE A 833 59.61 -20.90 -5.86
CA PHE A 833 60.91 -20.42 -6.41
C PHE A 833 60.66 -19.66 -7.74
N VAL A 834 59.89 -20.21 -8.64
CA VAL A 834 59.55 -19.55 -9.92
C VAL A 834 58.61 -18.39 -9.72
N ALA A 835 57.55 -18.55 -8.87
CA ALA A 835 56.55 -17.54 -8.64
C ALA A 835 57.08 -16.23 -8.08
N GLN A 836 58.05 -16.31 -7.16
CA GLN A 836 58.68 -15.12 -6.58
C GLN A 836 59.42 -14.26 -7.63
N GLN A 837 59.94 -14.87 -8.66
CA GLN A 837 60.66 -14.18 -9.74
C GLN A 837 59.76 -13.55 -10.79
N VAL A 838 58.44 -13.91 -10.78
CA VAL A 838 57.40 -13.34 -11.63
C VAL A 838 56.38 -12.54 -10.85
N GLY A 839 56.73 -12.07 -9.65
CA GLY A 839 55.87 -11.20 -8.82
C GLY A 839 54.65 -11.91 -8.21
N GLY A 840 54.81 -13.21 -7.89
CA GLY A 840 53.71 -14.01 -7.35
C GLY A 840 54.07 -14.87 -6.15
N LYS A 841 53.08 -15.61 -5.66
CA LYS A 841 53.22 -16.64 -4.62
C LYS A 841 52.42 -17.86 -4.99
N GLY A 842 52.88 -19.02 -4.59
CA GLY A 842 52.15 -20.26 -4.80
C GLY A 842 52.37 -21.28 -3.71
N GLY A 843 51.70 -22.39 -3.81
CA GLY A 843 51.82 -23.50 -2.89
C GLY A 843 50.94 -24.66 -3.32
N GLY A 844 51.04 -25.77 -2.62
CA GLY A 844 50.28 -26.95 -2.89
C GLY A 844 50.81 -28.17 -2.20
N ARG A 845 50.42 -29.34 -2.68
CA ARG A 845 50.90 -30.62 -2.16
C ARG A 845 52.36 -30.89 -2.60
N PRO A 846 53.08 -31.81 -1.93
CA PRO A 846 54.46 -32.16 -2.32
C PRO A 846 54.60 -32.65 -3.77
N ASP A 847 53.58 -33.27 -4.32
CA ASP A 847 53.51 -33.86 -5.66
C ASP A 847 53.00 -32.91 -6.74
N MET A 848 52.23 -31.86 -6.37
CA MET A 848 51.64 -30.87 -7.29
C MET A 848 51.34 -29.57 -6.60
N ALA A 849 51.69 -28.44 -7.17
CA ALA A 849 51.45 -27.11 -6.66
C ALA A 849 51.21 -26.11 -7.78
N GLN A 850 50.48 -25.04 -7.49
CA GLN A 850 50.13 -23.99 -8.45
C GLN A 850 50.50 -22.61 -7.89
N ALA A 851 50.76 -21.69 -8.81
CA ALA A 851 51.06 -20.31 -8.49
C ALA A 851 50.60 -19.39 -9.61
N GLY A 852 50.45 -18.09 -9.28
CA GLY A 852 50.28 -17.06 -10.30
C GLY A 852 51.37 -16.01 -10.18
N GLY A 853 51.56 -15.19 -11.22
CA GLY A 853 52.49 -14.07 -11.20
C GLY A 853 51.99 -12.92 -12.06
N THR A 854 52.51 -11.72 -11.83
CA THR A 854 52.11 -10.48 -12.53
C THR A 854 53.19 -9.93 -13.46
N ASP A 855 54.38 -10.56 -13.50
CA ASP A 855 55.53 -10.17 -14.36
C ASP A 855 55.87 -11.25 -15.39
N PRO A 856 55.26 -11.20 -16.57
CA PRO A 856 55.60 -12.12 -17.65
C PRO A 856 57.04 -11.98 -18.17
N LEU A 857 57.67 -10.81 -18.03
CA LEU A 857 59.02 -10.56 -18.50
C LEU A 857 60.09 -11.31 -17.68
N GLY A 858 59.83 -11.55 -16.42
CA GLY A 858 60.65 -12.35 -15.53
C GLY A 858 60.58 -13.84 -15.79
N LEU A 859 59.60 -14.35 -16.53
CA LEU A 859 59.33 -15.78 -16.68
C LEU A 859 60.47 -16.56 -17.34
N PRO A 860 61.10 -16.13 -18.48
CA PRO A 860 62.20 -16.88 -19.11
C PRO A 860 63.34 -17.08 -18.17
N LYS A 861 63.75 -16.08 -17.40
CA LYS A 861 64.81 -16.15 -16.40
C LYS A 861 64.44 -17.08 -15.26
N ALA A 862 63.22 -17.03 -14.79
CA ALA A 862 62.78 -17.88 -13.72
C ALA A 862 62.77 -19.36 -14.11
N LEU A 863 62.28 -19.68 -15.32
CA LEU A 863 62.33 -21.06 -15.85
C LEU A 863 63.73 -21.57 -16.08
N ALA A 864 64.68 -20.75 -16.58
CA ALA A 864 66.06 -21.12 -16.76
C ALA A 864 66.78 -21.48 -15.42
N GLY A 865 66.40 -20.87 -14.32
CA GLY A 865 66.94 -21.15 -12.99
C GLY A 865 66.47 -22.46 -12.34
N VAL A 866 65.42 -23.10 -12.88
CA VAL A 866 64.78 -24.29 -12.28
C VAL A 866 65.77 -25.47 -12.19
N THR A 867 66.53 -25.72 -13.23
CA THR A 867 67.50 -26.85 -13.29
C THR A 867 68.58 -26.71 -12.21
N GLU A 868 69.13 -25.50 -12.05
CA GLU A 868 70.17 -25.23 -11.03
C GLU A 868 69.57 -25.34 -9.62
N TRP A 869 68.39 -24.79 -9.42
CA TRP A 869 67.70 -24.87 -8.14
C TRP A 869 67.41 -26.33 -7.71
N VAL A 870 66.95 -27.17 -8.64
CA VAL A 870 66.75 -28.62 -8.39
C VAL A 870 68.06 -29.32 -8.12
N SER A 871 69.12 -29.01 -8.89
CA SER A 871 70.45 -29.60 -8.71
C SER A 871 71.04 -29.36 -7.32
N ALA A 872 70.71 -28.23 -6.70
CA ALA A 872 71.11 -27.90 -5.34
C ALA A 872 70.37 -28.69 -4.26
N LYS A 873 69.22 -29.30 -4.60
CA LYS A 873 68.33 -30.04 -3.68
C LYS A 873 68.50 -31.56 -3.80
N VAL A 874 68.97 -32.06 -4.90
CA VAL A 874 69.27 -33.49 -5.19
C VAL A 874 70.74 -33.80 -5.05
#